data_9ac41d50bf7c43efc79a92ba4549ac3b
#
_entry.id   9ac41d50bf7c43efc79a92ba4549ac3b
#
_cell.length_a   1.000
_cell.length_b   1.000
_cell.length_c   1.000
_cell.angle_alpha   90.00
_cell.angle_beta   90.00
_cell.angle_gamma   90.00
#
_symmetry.space_group_name_H-M   'P 1'
#
loop_
_entity.id
_entity.type
_entity.pdbx_description
1 polymer ?
#
loop_
_entity_poly.entity_id
_entity_poly.type
_entity_poly.pdbx_seq_one_letter_code
_entity_poly.pdbx_strand_id
1 'polypeptide(L)'
;MIFEDAHWTDPTSLEVFGRIVDGIAILPVLLIVTFRPEFDPPWIGQPHVTALTINRLTQRDVGAMIDRVVGNKLLPASIRRDIVERTDGIPLFVEEMTKAVLEAESEGAARRMVAAVPSPALAVPASLHASLMARLDRIGPAKELAQIGAAIGREFSHALLASVVGKPEAELESALDRLIQAGLLFRQGVPPHATYLFKHALVQDAAYGTLLRDSRRTLHARIAEALESQFAEFAESRPELLAHHCTEAGLIEKAADLWGKAGQRSLARSALVEAVEQLTRALGQIATLPATPALRREQITLQVALITPLIHVKGYAAPETTAAAERARLLIEQAETLGEPPEDPLLLFSALYGIWIASYVAFNGDAMRELAAQFLARAEKQGTTAPLLIAHRIMGISLAGTGEIAEGHAHFDQAIALYDPAEHRPLVTRFSVDSGVSVLSYRSWAIWFLGHPEAALADSDQAIRDAREIGQAATLMYALLHASFTYIHCGNYATATAVLNEVTALAGEKGALFWEAHGTAQQGCLFGLTGKASNAVQMLTSGITAFRSTGSTSWMPARLSYLAKAYADLGQFDEASRYIGEAMTAVDTMKERWWEADIYRMGGEIALMSSEPDAARAEAYFERALAVARQQQAKSWELRAAMSMARLWRDQGKPQQGRELLAPVYGWFTDGFDTLDLREAKALLETLS
;
A
#
# COMPACT_ATOMS: atom_id res chain seq x y z
N MET A 1 5.71 24.16 18.19
CA MET A 1 5.64 22.68 18.37
C MET A 1 7.00 22.11 18.06
N ILE A 2 7.50 21.16 18.85
CA ILE A 2 8.76 20.46 18.59
C ILE A 2 8.45 18.97 18.54
N PHE A 3 8.90 18.30 17.47
CA PHE A 3 8.77 16.87 17.28
C PHE A 3 10.16 16.27 17.09
N GLU A 4 10.63 15.56 18.11
CA GLU A 4 11.98 15.03 18.15
C GLU A 4 12.04 13.59 17.66
N ASP A 5 13.15 13.23 17.01
CA ASP A 5 13.46 11.88 16.57
C ASP A 5 12.38 11.26 15.62
N ALA A 6 11.89 12.02 14.64
CA ALA A 6 10.85 11.58 13.70
C ALA A 6 11.15 10.24 12.98
N HIS A 7 12.42 9.85 12.88
CA HIS A 7 12.85 8.57 12.31
C HIS A 7 12.47 7.33 13.15
N TRP A 8 11.92 7.52 14.36
CA TRP A 8 11.41 6.46 15.22
C TRP A 8 9.87 6.33 15.19
N THR A 9 9.22 7.20 14.41
CA THR A 9 7.76 7.24 14.32
C THR A 9 7.27 6.06 13.50
N ASP A 10 6.20 5.43 13.95
CA ASP A 10 5.51 4.40 13.18
C ASP A 10 4.89 4.99 11.89
N PRO A 11 4.69 4.17 10.84
CA PRO A 11 4.24 4.66 9.54
C PRO A 11 2.89 5.39 9.58
N THR A 12 1.95 4.93 10.37
CA THR A 12 0.62 5.56 10.50
C THR A 12 0.71 6.92 11.18
N SER A 13 1.49 7.02 12.28
CA SER A 13 1.74 8.30 12.95
C SER A 13 2.51 9.26 12.04
N LEU A 14 3.44 8.77 11.23
CA LEU A 14 4.18 9.58 10.27
C LEU A 14 3.28 10.15 9.17
N GLU A 15 2.30 9.38 8.68
CA GLU A 15 1.30 9.84 7.74
C GLU A 15 0.44 10.98 8.33
N VAL A 16 -0.07 10.79 9.54
CA VAL A 16 -0.83 11.83 10.26
C VAL A 16 0.02 13.09 10.45
N PHE A 17 1.29 12.91 10.80
CA PHE A 17 2.21 14.01 10.96
C PHE A 17 2.49 14.75 9.65
N GLY A 18 2.61 14.05 8.53
CA GLY A 18 2.71 14.64 7.19
C GLY A 18 1.52 15.56 6.89
N ARG A 19 0.29 15.11 7.18
CA ARG A 19 -0.92 15.94 7.03
C ARG A 19 -0.92 17.18 7.94
N ILE A 20 -0.35 17.08 9.14
CA ILE A 20 -0.16 18.24 10.01
C ILE A 20 0.81 19.23 9.37
N VAL A 21 1.93 18.73 8.80
CA VAL A 21 2.90 19.57 8.08
C VAL A 21 2.22 20.31 6.92
N ASP A 22 1.41 19.62 6.12
CA ASP A 22 0.64 20.24 5.03
C ASP A 22 -0.32 21.33 5.54
N GLY A 23 -1.02 21.05 6.63
CA GLY A 23 -2.03 21.95 7.20
C GLY A 23 -1.45 23.20 7.85
N ILE A 24 -0.22 23.18 8.38
CA ILE A 24 0.39 24.35 9.06
C ILE A 24 0.82 25.46 8.12
N ALA A 25 0.89 25.22 6.81
CA ALA A 25 1.32 26.23 5.82
C ALA A 25 0.53 27.56 5.91
N ILE A 26 -0.72 27.49 6.36
CA ILE A 26 -1.64 28.65 6.51
C ILE A 26 -1.88 29.06 7.97
N LEU A 27 -1.18 28.46 8.92
CA LEU A 27 -1.37 28.71 10.36
C LEU A 27 -0.16 29.45 10.95
N PRO A 28 -0.32 30.30 11.98
CA PRO A 28 0.79 30.95 12.67
C PRO A 28 1.49 29.99 13.64
N VAL A 29 1.98 28.84 13.12
CA VAL A 29 2.63 27.78 13.89
C VAL A 29 4.03 27.56 13.38
N LEU A 30 5.02 27.56 14.30
CA LEU A 30 6.37 27.07 14.02
C LEU A 30 6.47 25.62 14.48
N LEU A 31 6.74 24.71 13.53
CA LEU A 31 7.03 23.31 13.80
C LEU A 31 8.50 23.02 13.56
N ILE A 32 9.18 22.47 14.57
CA ILE A 32 10.58 22.03 14.49
C ILE A 32 10.58 20.52 14.58
N VAL A 33 11.15 19.85 13.56
CA VAL A 33 11.25 18.40 13.49
C VAL A 33 12.71 18.00 13.47
N THR A 34 13.11 17.08 14.35
CA THR A 34 14.46 16.51 14.31
C THR A 34 14.44 15.07 13.83
N PHE A 35 15.40 14.72 13.00
CA PHE A 35 15.56 13.36 12.45
C PHE A 35 17.03 13.09 12.09
N ARG A 36 17.35 11.82 11.87
CA ARG A 36 18.69 11.40 11.42
C ARG A 36 18.83 11.52 9.91
N PRO A 37 20.08 11.67 9.37
CA PRO A 37 20.31 11.80 7.92
C PRO A 37 19.82 10.62 7.07
N GLU A 38 19.70 9.44 7.66
CA GLU A 38 19.24 8.21 6.98
C GLU A 38 17.71 8.18 6.79
N PHE A 39 16.99 9.07 7.48
CA PHE A 39 15.55 9.19 7.35
C PHE A 39 15.20 10.16 6.24
N ASP A 40 14.36 9.73 5.33
CA ASP A 40 13.83 10.54 4.23
C ASP A 40 12.39 10.97 4.53
N PRO A 41 12.19 12.16 5.10
CA PRO A 41 10.86 12.61 5.48
C PRO A 41 10.03 13.02 4.27
N PRO A 42 8.74 12.60 4.21
CA PRO A 42 7.88 12.83 3.05
C PRO A 42 7.53 14.30 2.76
N TRP A 43 7.83 15.21 3.68
CA TRP A 43 7.56 16.66 3.54
C TRP A 43 8.75 17.50 3.07
N ILE A 44 9.91 16.91 2.81
CA ILE A 44 11.06 17.65 2.23
C ILE A 44 10.72 18.07 0.80
N GLY A 45 11.02 19.34 0.49
CA GLY A 45 10.74 19.94 -0.82
C GLY A 45 9.44 20.74 -0.88
N GLN A 46 8.62 20.74 0.18
CA GLN A 46 7.44 21.60 0.25
C GLN A 46 7.86 23.08 0.43
N PRO A 47 7.14 24.06 -0.17
CA PRO A 47 7.54 25.47 -0.19
C PRO A 47 7.69 26.13 1.19
N HIS A 48 6.97 25.64 2.20
CA HIS A 48 6.97 26.16 3.56
C HIS A 48 7.87 25.36 4.51
N VAL A 49 8.59 24.35 4.00
CA VAL A 49 9.51 23.51 4.78
C VAL A 49 10.95 23.89 4.47
N THR A 50 11.72 24.21 5.51
CA THR A 50 13.16 24.50 5.41
C THR A 50 13.95 23.38 6.09
N ALA A 51 14.74 22.64 5.32
CA ALA A 51 15.66 21.64 5.86
C ALA A 51 16.95 22.30 6.32
N LEU A 52 17.35 22.05 7.58
CA LEU A 52 18.60 22.52 8.16
C LEU A 52 19.47 21.34 8.55
N THR A 53 20.67 21.27 8.00
CA THR A 53 21.66 20.25 8.40
C THR A 53 22.50 20.77 9.54
N ILE A 54 22.47 20.07 10.67
CA ILE A 54 23.33 20.36 11.82
C ILE A 54 24.63 19.57 11.64
N ASN A 55 25.72 20.30 11.39
CA ASN A 55 27.05 19.72 11.23
C ASN A 55 27.71 19.43 12.57
N ARG A 56 28.79 18.64 12.54
CA ARG A 56 29.68 18.41 13.69
C ARG A 56 30.26 19.73 14.19
N LEU A 57 30.54 19.80 15.51
CA LEU A 57 31.19 20.95 16.11
C LEU A 57 32.59 21.16 15.56
N THR A 58 32.98 22.42 15.36
CA THR A 58 34.37 22.76 15.06
C THR A 58 35.24 22.52 16.30
N GLN A 59 36.57 22.40 16.13
CA GLN A 59 37.49 22.25 17.26
C GLN A 59 37.37 23.39 18.30
N ARG A 60 37.06 24.59 17.84
CA ARG A 60 36.79 25.73 18.70
C ARG A 60 35.53 25.54 19.55
N ASP A 61 34.45 25.08 18.91
CA ASP A 61 33.17 24.86 19.56
C ASP A 61 33.24 23.67 20.53
N VAL A 62 33.98 22.62 20.17
CA VAL A 62 34.30 21.50 21.06
C VAL A 62 35.04 22.02 22.31
N GLY A 63 36.05 22.90 22.14
CA GLY A 63 36.75 23.53 23.23
C GLY A 63 35.81 24.30 24.15
N ALA A 64 34.94 25.14 23.57
CA ALA A 64 33.97 25.94 24.35
C ALA A 64 32.95 25.02 25.07
N MET A 65 32.55 23.91 24.45
CA MET A 65 31.67 22.94 25.10
C MET A 65 32.34 22.23 26.27
N ILE A 66 33.61 21.81 26.11
CA ILE A 66 34.41 21.25 27.20
C ILE A 66 34.46 22.23 28.38
N ASP A 67 34.79 23.52 28.15
CA ASP A 67 34.85 24.54 29.17
C ASP A 67 33.52 24.69 29.92
N ARG A 68 32.41 24.63 29.22
CA ARG A 68 31.07 24.71 29.83
C ARG A 68 30.76 23.50 30.72
N VAL A 69 31.16 22.30 30.30
CA VAL A 69 30.94 21.04 31.05
C VAL A 69 31.87 20.99 32.27
N VAL A 70 33.10 21.44 32.12
CA VAL A 70 34.12 21.46 33.19
C VAL A 70 33.78 22.49 34.27
N GLY A 71 33.17 23.61 33.89
CA GLY A 71 32.86 24.71 34.81
C GLY A 71 34.14 25.32 35.43
N ASN A 72 34.20 25.38 36.75
CA ASN A 72 35.33 25.98 37.48
C ASN A 72 36.49 25.00 37.73
N LYS A 73 36.44 23.76 37.27
CA LYS A 73 37.53 22.80 37.42
C LYS A 73 38.59 23.00 36.34
N LEU A 74 39.83 22.61 36.62
CA LEU A 74 40.90 22.67 35.60
C LEU A 74 41.11 21.29 34.95
N LEU A 75 41.01 21.25 33.64
CA LEU A 75 41.30 20.04 32.85
C LEU A 75 42.70 20.20 32.20
N PRO A 76 43.62 19.21 32.35
CA PRO A 76 44.93 19.26 31.73
C PRO A 76 44.82 19.41 30.19
N ALA A 77 45.71 20.24 29.60
CA ALA A 77 45.68 20.54 28.17
C ALA A 77 45.86 19.31 27.28
N SER A 78 46.59 18.30 27.73
CA SER A 78 46.76 17.01 27.04
C SER A 78 45.43 16.25 26.95
N ILE A 79 44.70 16.15 28.06
CA ILE A 79 43.40 15.47 28.11
C ILE A 79 42.36 16.22 27.26
N ARG A 80 42.37 17.56 27.32
CA ARG A 80 41.51 18.39 26.48
C ARG A 80 41.75 18.12 24.99
N ARG A 81 43.01 18.00 24.56
CA ARG A 81 43.38 17.68 23.17
C ARG A 81 42.88 16.29 22.80
N ASP A 82 43.09 15.31 23.65
CA ASP A 82 42.65 13.93 23.43
C ASP A 82 41.12 13.83 23.28
N ILE A 83 40.36 14.61 24.08
CA ILE A 83 38.89 14.68 23.93
C ILE A 83 38.53 15.27 22.56
N VAL A 84 39.14 16.41 22.17
CA VAL A 84 38.88 17.05 20.87
C VAL A 84 39.14 16.12 19.71
N GLU A 85 40.27 15.42 19.73
CA GLU A 85 40.67 14.50 18.65
C GLU A 85 39.76 13.25 18.55
N ARG A 86 39.30 12.71 19.69
CA ARG A 86 38.57 11.45 19.74
C ARG A 86 37.06 11.60 19.62
N THR A 87 36.49 12.77 19.90
CA THR A 87 35.06 12.98 19.83
C THR A 87 34.58 13.39 18.46
N ASP A 88 35.49 13.72 17.55
CA ASP A 88 35.23 14.07 16.17
C ASP A 88 34.11 15.13 16.01
N GLY A 89 34.02 16.06 16.98
CA GLY A 89 33.05 17.12 16.98
C GLY A 89 31.58 16.69 17.21
N ILE A 90 31.33 15.46 17.65
CA ILE A 90 29.99 15.01 17.99
C ILE A 90 29.62 15.49 19.39
N PRO A 91 28.61 16.41 19.58
CA PRO A 91 28.33 17.08 20.82
C PRO A 91 28.15 16.13 22.02
N LEU A 92 27.37 15.09 21.85
CA LEU A 92 27.14 14.09 22.89
C LEU A 92 28.43 13.40 23.33
N PHE A 93 29.35 13.12 22.39
CA PHE A 93 30.65 12.53 22.74
C PHE A 93 31.51 13.48 23.54
N VAL A 94 31.52 14.76 23.17
CA VAL A 94 32.24 15.81 23.90
C VAL A 94 31.72 15.90 25.33
N GLU A 95 30.39 15.94 25.51
CA GLU A 95 29.77 16.04 26.83
C GLU A 95 30.08 14.80 27.68
N GLU A 96 29.81 13.60 27.15
CA GLU A 96 29.92 12.38 27.92
C GLU A 96 31.38 12.01 28.23
N MET A 97 32.30 12.22 27.27
CA MET A 97 33.72 11.98 27.50
C MET A 97 34.32 12.98 28.51
N THR A 98 33.90 14.24 28.42
CA THR A 98 34.36 15.28 29.40
C THR A 98 33.85 14.94 30.81
N LYS A 99 32.58 14.52 30.95
CA LYS A 99 32.04 14.10 32.26
C LYS A 99 32.77 12.88 32.80
N ALA A 100 33.01 11.88 31.96
CA ALA A 100 33.71 10.64 32.36
C ALA A 100 35.14 10.94 32.87
N VAL A 101 35.84 11.86 32.21
CA VAL A 101 37.18 12.29 32.62
C VAL A 101 37.15 13.06 33.95
N LEU A 102 36.17 13.93 34.15
CA LEU A 102 35.98 14.68 35.40
C LEU A 102 35.66 13.77 36.60
N GLU A 103 34.98 12.69 36.36
CA GLU A 103 34.63 11.68 37.36
C GLU A 103 35.84 10.79 37.73
N ALA A 104 36.92 10.81 36.95
CA ALA A 104 38.13 10.07 37.25
C ALA A 104 38.97 10.78 38.35
N GLU A 105 39.31 10.07 39.43
CA GLU A 105 39.98 10.64 40.58
C GLU A 105 41.44 11.10 40.34
N SER A 106 42.09 10.66 39.25
CA SER A 106 43.49 11.01 38.96
C SER A 106 43.75 11.20 37.46
N GLU A 107 44.73 12.06 37.12
CA GLU A 107 45.15 12.28 35.72
C GLU A 107 45.55 10.98 34.98
N GLY A 108 46.20 10.06 35.68
CA GLY A 108 46.58 8.76 35.12
C GLY A 108 45.38 7.84 34.81
N ALA A 109 44.34 7.89 35.61
CA ALA A 109 43.10 7.16 35.35
C ALA A 109 42.33 7.81 34.19
N ALA A 110 42.28 9.13 34.13
CA ALA A 110 41.66 9.89 33.05
C ALA A 110 42.34 9.61 31.70
N ARG A 111 43.67 9.60 31.63
CA ARG A 111 44.42 9.25 30.38
C ARG A 111 44.20 7.83 29.93
N ARG A 112 44.14 6.84 30.82
CA ARG A 112 43.82 5.47 30.49
C ARG A 112 42.41 5.33 29.94
N MET A 113 41.46 6.07 30.48
CA MET A 113 40.07 6.07 30.04
C MET A 113 39.91 6.64 28.63
N VAL A 114 40.58 7.78 28.35
CA VAL A 114 40.58 8.39 27.01
C VAL A 114 41.34 7.49 25.99
N ALA A 115 42.44 6.86 26.41
CA ALA A 115 43.24 5.98 25.53
C ALA A 115 42.56 4.65 25.18
N ALA A 116 41.63 4.15 26.01
CA ALA A 116 40.89 2.93 25.78
C ALA A 116 39.78 3.08 24.72
N VAL A 117 39.57 4.28 24.20
CA VAL A 117 38.56 4.61 23.21
C VAL A 117 39.05 4.34 21.79
N PRO A 118 38.52 3.37 21.02
CA PRO A 118 38.92 3.15 19.64
C PRO A 118 38.52 4.32 18.72
N SER A 119 39.29 4.52 17.66
CA SER A 119 39.01 5.56 16.65
C SER A 119 37.70 5.28 15.89
N PRO A 120 36.87 6.28 15.59
CA PRO A 120 35.53 6.06 15.06
C PRO A 120 35.54 5.62 13.61
N ALA A 121 35.02 4.42 13.35
CA ALA A 121 34.58 4.03 12.03
C ALA A 121 33.11 3.59 12.10
N LEU A 122 32.24 4.32 11.42
CA LEU A 122 30.86 4.02 11.03
C LEU A 122 30.02 3.09 11.96
N ALA A 123 29.07 3.67 12.65
CA ALA A 123 28.09 3.22 13.63
C ALA A 123 28.44 3.77 15.01
N VAL A 124 27.44 3.90 15.90
CA VAL A 124 27.66 4.42 17.27
C VAL A 124 29.05 4.01 17.77
N PRO A 125 30.00 4.93 17.94
CA PRO A 125 31.38 4.53 18.20
C PRO A 125 31.46 3.71 19.48
N ALA A 126 32.16 2.60 19.44
CA ALA A 126 32.42 1.73 20.59
C ALA A 126 32.93 2.49 21.84
N SER A 127 33.43 3.68 21.61
CA SER A 127 33.94 4.62 22.60
C SER A 127 32.89 5.30 23.48
N LEU A 128 31.78 5.76 22.89
CA LEU A 128 30.68 6.33 23.67
C LEU A 128 30.01 5.25 24.51
N HIS A 129 29.79 4.08 23.90
CA HIS A 129 29.26 2.93 24.61
C HIS A 129 30.14 2.55 25.81
N ALA A 130 31.47 2.47 25.62
CA ALA A 130 32.40 2.19 26.71
C ALA A 130 32.38 3.28 27.82
N SER A 131 32.25 4.55 27.45
CA SER A 131 32.13 5.66 28.43
C SER A 131 30.83 5.56 29.23
N LEU A 132 29.69 5.31 28.54
CA LEU A 132 28.37 5.13 29.19
C LEU A 132 28.36 3.90 30.09
N MET A 133 28.99 2.82 29.67
CA MET A 133 29.16 1.60 30.45
C MET A 133 29.94 1.86 31.74
N ALA A 134 31.08 2.54 31.65
CA ALA A 134 31.88 2.89 32.81
C ALA A 134 31.13 3.82 33.81
N ARG A 135 30.27 4.69 33.30
CA ARG A 135 29.39 5.52 34.15
C ARG A 135 28.31 4.69 34.83
N LEU A 136 27.64 3.80 34.10
CA LEU A 136 26.67 2.87 34.67
C LEU A 136 27.28 1.96 35.73
N ASP A 137 28.53 1.50 35.57
CA ASP A 137 29.22 0.69 36.56
C ASP A 137 29.50 1.45 37.87
N ARG A 138 29.77 2.75 37.80
CA ARG A 138 30.07 3.60 38.99
C ARG A 138 28.85 3.91 39.85
N ILE A 139 27.63 3.93 39.28
CA ILE A 139 26.42 4.19 40.05
C ILE A 139 25.97 3.00 40.93
N GLY A 140 26.73 1.89 40.88
CA GLY A 140 26.50 0.75 41.76
C GLY A 140 25.10 0.14 41.65
N PRO A 141 24.35 0.04 42.77
CA PRO A 141 23.01 -0.63 42.75
C PRO A 141 22.00 0.04 41.81
N ALA A 142 22.14 1.31 41.45
CA ALA A 142 21.26 1.99 40.54
C ALA A 142 21.43 1.51 39.06
N LYS A 143 22.55 0.84 38.74
CA LYS A 143 22.74 0.21 37.40
C LYS A 143 21.65 -0.81 37.10
N GLU A 144 21.27 -1.64 38.06
CA GLU A 144 20.19 -2.63 37.88
C GLU A 144 18.86 -1.97 37.49
N LEU A 145 18.54 -0.82 38.11
CA LEU A 145 17.34 -0.07 37.76
C LEU A 145 17.41 0.50 36.36
N ALA A 146 18.57 1.01 35.94
CA ALA A 146 18.76 1.48 34.58
C ALA A 146 18.59 0.35 33.57
N GLN A 147 19.08 -0.85 33.87
CA GLN A 147 18.90 -2.05 33.04
C GLN A 147 17.42 -2.47 32.95
N ILE A 148 16.69 -2.47 34.05
CA ILE A 148 15.26 -2.79 34.08
C ILE A 148 14.46 -1.73 33.31
N GLY A 149 14.70 -0.46 33.58
CA GLY A 149 14.06 0.63 32.85
C GLY A 149 14.34 0.56 31.33
N ALA A 150 15.58 0.24 30.95
CA ALA A 150 15.98 0.08 29.55
C ALA A 150 15.27 -1.10 28.85
N ALA A 151 14.99 -2.16 29.58
CA ALA A 151 14.22 -3.29 29.06
C ALA A 151 12.71 -2.99 28.94
N ILE A 152 12.15 -2.14 29.81
CA ILE A 152 10.76 -1.67 29.69
C ILE A 152 10.61 -0.77 28.46
N GLY A 153 11.53 0.19 28.27
CA GLY A 153 11.50 1.09 27.11
C GLY A 153 12.31 2.36 27.30
N ARG A 154 12.29 3.25 26.31
CA ARG A 154 12.92 4.58 26.39
C ARG A 154 12.27 5.46 27.45
N GLU A 155 10.97 5.32 27.60
CA GLU A 155 10.13 5.96 28.59
C GLU A 155 9.40 4.88 29.40
N PHE A 156 9.32 5.03 30.70
CA PHE A 156 8.66 4.06 31.58
C PHE A 156 8.04 4.74 32.81
N SER A 157 6.90 4.21 33.24
CA SER A 157 6.22 4.71 34.43
C SER A 157 6.87 4.19 35.72
N HIS A 158 6.78 5.00 36.79
CA HIS A 158 7.21 4.61 38.12
C HIS A 158 6.50 3.33 38.60
N ALA A 159 5.18 3.28 38.41
CA ALA A 159 4.36 2.15 38.85
C ALA A 159 4.79 0.83 38.17
N LEU A 160 5.03 0.82 36.87
CA LEU A 160 5.49 -0.38 36.15
C LEU A 160 6.89 -0.78 36.60
N LEU A 161 7.81 0.17 36.75
CA LEU A 161 9.15 -0.10 37.25
C LEU A 161 9.10 -0.72 38.65
N ALA A 162 8.33 -0.15 39.57
CA ALA A 162 8.17 -0.64 40.93
C ALA A 162 7.65 -2.08 40.99
N SER A 163 6.64 -2.39 40.15
CA SER A 163 6.07 -3.76 40.07
C SER A 163 7.08 -4.78 39.56
N VAL A 164 7.94 -4.39 38.61
CA VAL A 164 8.97 -5.26 38.05
C VAL A 164 10.16 -5.42 38.99
N VAL A 165 10.57 -4.34 39.70
CA VAL A 165 11.75 -4.35 40.58
C VAL A 165 11.50 -5.12 41.87
N GLY A 166 10.33 -4.97 42.48
CA GLY A 166 9.95 -5.65 43.72
C GLY A 166 10.79 -5.26 44.94
N LYS A 167 11.39 -4.04 44.95
CA LYS A 167 12.16 -3.47 46.05
C LYS A 167 11.32 -2.49 46.88
N PRO A 168 11.70 -2.21 48.14
CA PRO A 168 11.04 -1.18 48.94
C PRO A 168 11.10 0.19 48.24
N GLU A 169 10.04 0.98 48.34
CA GLU A 169 9.88 2.26 47.67
C GLU A 169 11.07 3.22 47.92
N ALA A 170 11.55 3.32 49.17
CA ALA A 170 12.67 4.18 49.52
C ALA A 170 13.99 3.80 48.81
N GLU A 171 14.23 2.51 48.57
CA GLU A 171 15.39 2.04 47.81
C GLU A 171 15.24 2.38 46.32
N LEU A 172 14.03 2.22 45.79
CA LEU A 172 13.70 2.54 44.39
C LEU A 172 13.92 4.06 44.14
N GLU A 173 13.34 4.92 44.97
CA GLU A 173 13.49 6.38 44.86
C GLU A 173 14.95 6.81 44.98
N SER A 174 15.67 6.28 45.95
CA SER A 174 17.11 6.59 46.14
C SER A 174 17.94 6.22 44.90
N ALA A 175 17.66 5.08 44.27
CA ALA A 175 18.39 4.65 43.10
C ALA A 175 17.99 5.47 41.84
N LEU A 176 16.72 5.83 41.70
CA LEU A 176 16.22 6.71 40.63
C LEU A 176 16.83 8.12 40.74
N ASP A 177 16.90 8.69 41.97
CA ASP A 177 17.52 9.97 42.19
C ASP A 177 19.01 9.97 41.83
N ARG A 178 19.74 8.89 42.08
CA ARG A 178 21.12 8.73 41.61
C ARG A 178 21.24 8.76 40.11
N LEU A 179 20.33 8.09 39.38
CA LEU A 179 20.29 8.09 37.91
C LEU A 179 19.98 9.48 37.34
N ILE A 180 19.08 10.21 38.00
CA ILE A 180 18.73 11.60 37.64
C ILE A 180 19.92 12.52 37.90
N GLN A 181 20.56 12.45 39.10
CA GLN A 181 21.73 13.24 39.43
C GLN A 181 22.92 12.95 38.51
N ALA A 182 23.09 11.70 38.11
CA ALA A 182 24.08 11.32 37.08
C ALA A 182 23.70 11.80 35.67
N GLY A 183 22.54 12.43 35.47
CA GLY A 183 22.10 12.92 34.16
C GLY A 183 21.82 11.83 33.13
N LEU A 184 21.42 10.65 33.58
CA LEU A 184 21.08 9.52 32.72
C LEU A 184 19.57 9.41 32.47
N LEU A 185 18.75 9.89 33.40
CA LEU A 185 17.29 9.93 33.31
C LEU A 185 16.76 11.35 33.56
N PHE A 186 15.65 11.66 32.92
CA PHE A 186 14.74 12.75 33.25
C PHE A 186 13.52 12.21 33.98
N ARG A 187 12.99 12.95 34.94
CA ARG A 187 11.73 12.65 35.60
C ARG A 187 10.68 13.69 35.23
N GLN A 188 9.50 13.23 34.87
CA GLN A 188 8.32 14.05 34.66
C GLN A 188 7.24 13.62 35.66
N GLY A 189 6.69 14.56 36.42
CA GLY A 189 5.71 14.29 37.46
C GLY A 189 6.34 13.87 38.80
N VAL A 190 5.48 13.35 39.69
CA VAL A 190 5.85 12.93 41.05
C VAL A 190 5.38 11.48 41.28
N PRO A 191 6.21 10.62 41.96
CA PRO A 191 5.75 9.27 42.31
C PRO A 191 4.42 9.29 43.08
N PRO A 192 3.54 8.28 42.90
CA PRO A 192 3.70 7.10 42.05
C PRO A 192 3.37 7.33 40.57
N HIS A 193 2.93 8.54 40.18
CA HIS A 193 2.49 8.87 38.79
C HIS A 193 3.63 9.46 37.94
N ALA A 194 4.87 9.38 38.41
CA ALA A 194 6.02 9.85 37.65
C ALA A 194 6.33 8.98 36.45
N THR A 195 6.83 9.61 35.41
CA THR A 195 7.39 8.96 34.21
C THR A 195 8.86 9.29 34.12
N TYR A 196 9.67 8.34 33.73
CA TYR A 196 11.11 8.47 33.54
C TYR A 196 11.46 8.28 32.07
N LEU A 197 12.32 9.13 31.57
CA LEU A 197 12.81 9.11 30.20
C LEU A 197 14.34 9.04 30.21
N PHE A 198 14.93 8.12 29.45
CA PHE A 198 16.37 8.13 29.22
C PHE A 198 16.78 9.40 28.49
N LYS A 199 17.79 10.12 29.03
CA LYS A 199 18.28 11.38 28.45
C LYS A 199 18.66 11.23 26.97
N HIS A 200 19.25 10.11 26.64
CA HIS A 200 19.59 9.74 25.26
C HIS A 200 19.28 8.26 25.01
N ALA A 201 18.83 7.91 23.79
CA ALA A 201 18.59 6.53 23.39
C ALA A 201 19.84 5.64 23.59
N LEU A 202 21.04 6.21 23.36
CA LEU A 202 22.31 5.50 23.57
C LEU A 202 22.57 5.11 25.03
N VAL A 203 22.02 5.83 26.01
CA VAL A 203 22.08 5.43 27.43
C VAL A 203 21.22 4.22 27.68
N GLN A 204 20.02 4.18 27.10
CA GLN A 204 19.14 3.01 27.13
C GLN A 204 19.82 1.81 26.47
N ASP A 205 20.35 1.99 25.24
CA ASP A 205 21.02 0.91 24.48
C ASP A 205 22.22 0.35 25.26
N ALA A 206 23.03 1.24 25.88
CA ALA A 206 24.14 0.84 26.71
C ALA A 206 23.68 0.03 27.94
N ALA A 207 22.68 0.52 28.67
CA ALA A 207 22.15 -0.18 29.85
C ALA A 207 21.56 -1.56 29.46
N TYR A 208 20.75 -1.62 28.40
CA TYR A 208 20.15 -2.85 27.89
C TYR A 208 21.20 -3.83 27.37
N GLY A 209 22.21 -3.32 26.65
CA GLY A 209 23.32 -4.13 26.11
C GLY A 209 24.18 -4.83 27.15
N THR A 210 24.18 -4.35 28.43
CA THR A 210 24.87 -4.99 29.55
C THR A 210 24.19 -6.26 30.06
N LEU A 211 22.91 -6.45 29.73
CA LEU A 211 22.16 -7.61 30.19
C LEU A 211 22.60 -8.88 29.44
N LEU A 212 22.96 -9.91 30.19
CA LEU A 212 23.20 -11.23 29.62
C LEU A 212 21.91 -11.82 29.08
N ARG A 213 22.02 -12.70 28.09
CA ARG A 213 20.86 -13.28 27.38
C ARG A 213 19.82 -13.88 28.32
N ASP A 214 20.23 -14.68 29.28
CA ASP A 214 19.30 -15.34 30.21
C ASP A 214 18.65 -14.33 31.19
N SER A 215 19.44 -13.36 31.69
CA SER A 215 18.92 -12.27 32.52
C SER A 215 17.89 -11.41 31.74
N ARG A 216 18.14 -11.17 30.46
CA ARG A 216 17.25 -10.44 29.57
C ARG A 216 15.92 -11.18 29.43
N ARG A 217 15.97 -12.50 29.12
CA ARG A 217 14.77 -13.35 29.02
C ARG A 217 13.94 -13.33 30.31
N THR A 218 14.59 -13.51 31.45
CA THR A 218 13.92 -13.49 32.76
C THR A 218 13.30 -12.13 33.04
N LEU A 219 13.97 -11.05 32.71
CA LEU A 219 13.47 -9.69 32.91
C LEU A 219 12.24 -9.41 32.03
N HIS A 220 12.28 -9.75 30.74
CA HIS A 220 11.13 -9.58 29.87
C HIS A 220 9.94 -10.45 30.31
N ALA A 221 10.17 -11.64 30.84
CA ALA A 221 9.10 -12.48 31.41
C ALA A 221 8.43 -11.78 32.62
N ARG A 222 9.21 -11.17 33.51
CA ARG A 222 8.69 -10.39 34.66
C ARG A 222 7.91 -9.15 34.20
N ILE A 223 8.40 -8.44 33.19
CA ILE A 223 7.70 -7.28 32.61
C ILE A 223 6.37 -7.73 32.00
N ALA A 224 6.36 -8.81 31.24
CA ALA A 224 5.14 -9.36 30.65
C ALA A 224 4.12 -9.76 31.75
N GLU A 225 4.54 -10.44 32.80
CA GLU A 225 3.71 -10.80 33.94
C GLU A 225 3.14 -9.57 34.67
N ALA A 226 3.96 -8.54 34.89
CA ALA A 226 3.52 -7.30 35.52
C ALA A 226 2.48 -6.58 34.66
N LEU A 227 2.70 -6.48 33.32
CA LEU A 227 1.77 -5.87 32.38
C LEU A 227 0.42 -6.58 32.40
N GLU A 228 0.40 -7.89 32.44
CA GLU A 228 -0.86 -8.66 32.45
C GLU A 228 -1.61 -8.61 33.78
N SER A 229 -0.87 -8.72 34.90
CA SER A 229 -1.51 -8.84 36.22
C SER A 229 -1.92 -7.50 36.82
N GLN A 230 -1.18 -6.43 36.55
CA GLN A 230 -1.38 -5.13 37.20
C GLN A 230 -1.76 -4.01 36.22
N PHE A 231 -1.50 -4.18 34.94
CA PHE A 231 -1.75 -3.18 33.89
C PHE A 231 -2.57 -3.78 32.73
N ALA A 232 -3.54 -4.64 33.00
CA ALA A 232 -4.30 -5.39 32.01
C ALA A 232 -4.97 -4.49 30.96
N GLU A 233 -5.64 -3.39 31.37
CA GLU A 233 -6.26 -2.44 30.43
C GLU A 233 -5.24 -1.80 29.50
N PHE A 234 -4.05 -1.48 29.99
CA PHE A 234 -2.96 -0.94 29.18
C PHE A 234 -2.41 -1.99 28.22
N ALA A 235 -2.22 -3.23 28.68
CA ALA A 235 -1.77 -4.34 27.85
C ALA A 235 -2.80 -4.70 26.76
N GLU A 236 -4.09 -4.70 27.09
CA GLU A 236 -5.18 -4.89 26.13
C GLU A 236 -5.23 -3.75 25.10
N SER A 237 -4.95 -2.52 25.53
CA SER A 237 -4.90 -1.36 24.62
C SER A 237 -3.69 -1.38 23.70
N ARG A 238 -2.60 -2.06 24.05
CA ARG A 238 -1.33 -2.15 23.31
C ARG A 238 -0.79 -3.58 23.29
N PRO A 239 -1.47 -4.52 22.62
CA PRO A 239 -1.05 -5.92 22.58
C PRO A 239 0.34 -6.12 21.96
N GLU A 240 0.78 -5.21 21.06
CA GLU A 240 2.10 -5.22 20.45
C GLU A 240 3.24 -5.06 21.47
N LEU A 241 3.03 -4.26 22.53
CA LEU A 241 4.02 -4.08 23.57
C LEU A 241 4.20 -5.37 24.38
N LEU A 242 3.10 -5.98 24.80
CA LEU A 242 3.13 -7.25 25.52
C LEU A 242 3.68 -8.38 24.64
N ALA A 243 3.32 -8.42 23.36
CA ALA A 243 3.86 -9.36 22.37
C ALA A 243 5.38 -9.27 22.26
N HIS A 244 5.92 -8.03 22.22
CA HIS A 244 7.36 -7.80 22.22
C HIS A 244 8.04 -8.43 23.45
N HIS A 245 7.54 -8.14 24.64
CA HIS A 245 8.12 -8.70 25.87
C HIS A 245 7.99 -10.22 25.93
N CYS A 246 6.89 -10.80 25.48
CA CYS A 246 6.73 -12.25 25.36
C CYS A 246 7.73 -12.87 24.37
N THR A 247 7.99 -12.19 23.24
CA THR A 247 8.98 -12.62 22.24
C THR A 247 10.39 -12.67 22.86
N GLU A 248 10.81 -11.59 23.52
CA GLU A 248 12.11 -11.48 24.16
C GLU A 248 12.26 -12.47 25.35
N ALA A 249 11.17 -12.76 26.02
CA ALA A 249 11.10 -13.78 27.08
C ALA A 249 11.17 -15.22 26.55
N GLY A 250 10.96 -15.43 25.26
CA GLY A 250 10.87 -16.76 24.65
C GLY A 250 9.55 -17.48 24.94
N LEU A 251 8.48 -16.75 25.27
CA LEU A 251 7.12 -17.23 25.44
C LEU A 251 6.42 -17.25 24.08
N ILE A 252 6.91 -18.15 23.20
CA ILE A 252 6.65 -18.10 21.74
C ILE A 252 5.16 -18.21 21.41
N GLU A 253 4.43 -19.17 22.01
CA GLU A 253 3.01 -19.37 21.73
C GLU A 253 2.17 -18.13 22.12
N LYS A 254 2.47 -17.56 23.29
CA LYS A 254 1.82 -16.36 23.78
C LYS A 254 2.16 -15.14 22.93
N ALA A 255 3.42 -15.02 22.51
CA ALA A 255 3.87 -13.96 21.62
C ALA A 255 3.13 -14.04 20.26
N ALA A 256 2.95 -15.23 19.71
CA ALA A 256 2.23 -15.46 18.47
C ALA A 256 0.77 -14.97 18.54
N ASP A 257 0.04 -15.37 19.57
CA ASP A 257 -1.35 -14.94 19.83
C ASP A 257 -1.45 -13.42 19.95
N LEU A 258 -0.56 -12.80 20.72
CA LEU A 258 -0.56 -11.34 20.94
C LEU A 258 -0.19 -10.56 19.67
N TRP A 259 0.82 -11.01 18.90
CA TRP A 259 1.14 -10.42 17.60
C TRP A 259 -0.01 -10.59 16.61
N GLY A 260 -0.71 -11.72 16.62
CA GLY A 260 -1.91 -11.96 15.84
C GLY A 260 -3.02 -10.96 16.17
N LYS A 261 -3.33 -10.77 17.45
CA LYS A 261 -4.30 -9.78 17.95
C LYS A 261 -3.90 -8.35 17.59
N ALA A 262 -2.62 -8.01 17.72
CA ALA A 262 -2.10 -6.70 17.33
C ALA A 262 -2.32 -6.45 15.83
N GLY A 263 -1.99 -7.44 14.98
CA GLY A 263 -2.17 -7.36 13.53
C GLY A 263 -3.63 -7.21 13.11
N GLN A 264 -4.53 -7.97 13.69
CA GLN A 264 -5.97 -7.86 13.45
C GLN A 264 -6.51 -6.48 13.88
N ARG A 265 -6.04 -5.95 15.01
CA ARG A 265 -6.41 -4.62 15.48
C ARG A 265 -5.88 -3.52 14.56
N SER A 266 -4.67 -3.65 14.06
CA SER A 266 -4.08 -2.73 13.08
C SER A 266 -4.88 -2.73 11.77
N LEU A 267 -5.32 -3.91 11.30
CA LEU A 267 -6.24 -4.04 10.17
C LEU A 267 -7.55 -3.29 10.40
N ALA A 268 -8.17 -3.48 11.55
CA ALA A 268 -9.44 -2.83 11.90
C ALA A 268 -9.33 -1.29 11.92
N ARG A 269 -8.12 -0.76 12.15
CA ARG A 269 -7.81 0.68 12.15
C ARG A 269 -7.23 1.19 10.83
N SER A 270 -7.14 0.33 9.82
CA SER A 270 -6.49 0.62 8.54
C SER A 270 -4.99 1.00 8.66
N ALA A 271 -4.32 0.60 9.73
CA ALA A 271 -2.87 0.70 9.92
C ALA A 271 -2.19 -0.48 9.20
N LEU A 272 -2.13 -0.41 7.87
CA LEU A 272 -1.86 -1.57 7.03
C LEU A 272 -0.39 -2.01 7.06
N VAL A 273 0.55 -1.07 7.19
CA VAL A 273 2.00 -1.37 7.28
C VAL A 273 2.29 -2.12 8.59
N GLU A 274 1.75 -1.62 9.69
CA GLU A 274 1.85 -2.26 11.01
C GLU A 274 1.18 -3.62 11.02
N ALA A 275 0.03 -3.76 10.35
CA ALA A 275 -0.66 -5.05 10.24
C ALA A 275 0.20 -6.09 9.52
N VAL A 276 0.85 -5.73 8.40
CA VAL A 276 1.78 -6.63 7.70
C VAL A 276 2.92 -7.07 8.62
N GLU A 277 3.55 -6.14 9.34
CA GLU A 277 4.65 -6.45 10.24
C GLU A 277 4.22 -7.37 11.37
N GLN A 278 3.12 -7.04 12.05
CA GLN A 278 2.64 -7.77 13.22
C GLN A 278 2.15 -9.18 12.86
N LEU A 279 1.37 -9.33 11.78
CA LEU A 279 0.93 -10.63 11.28
C LEU A 279 2.10 -11.50 10.82
N THR A 280 3.11 -10.89 10.15
CA THR A 280 4.32 -11.61 9.75
C THR A 280 5.11 -12.11 10.96
N ARG A 281 5.22 -11.29 12.01
CA ARG A 281 5.85 -11.71 13.28
C ARG A 281 5.09 -12.86 13.94
N ALA A 282 3.76 -12.80 14.00
CA ALA A 282 2.92 -13.88 14.54
C ALA A 282 3.16 -15.19 13.78
N LEU A 283 3.08 -15.15 12.45
CA LEU A 283 3.32 -16.32 11.58
C LEU A 283 4.73 -16.88 11.74
N GLY A 284 5.74 -16.02 11.87
CA GLY A 284 7.12 -16.40 12.14
C GLY A 284 7.29 -17.12 13.47
N GLN A 285 6.57 -16.69 14.51
CA GLN A 285 6.56 -17.39 15.83
C GLN A 285 5.88 -18.76 15.72
N ILE A 286 4.69 -18.84 15.09
CA ILE A 286 3.97 -20.11 14.91
C ILE A 286 4.82 -21.13 14.17
N ALA A 287 5.58 -20.70 13.14
CA ALA A 287 6.42 -21.59 12.36
C ALA A 287 7.52 -22.30 13.17
N THR A 288 7.88 -21.80 14.36
CA THR A 288 8.86 -22.42 15.26
C THR A 288 8.25 -23.40 16.26
N LEU A 289 6.91 -23.48 16.34
CA LEU A 289 6.20 -24.33 17.28
C LEU A 289 5.83 -25.69 16.68
N PRO A 290 5.67 -26.74 17.50
CA PRO A 290 5.12 -28.01 17.04
C PRO A 290 3.72 -27.81 16.45
N ALA A 291 3.46 -28.39 15.29
CA ALA A 291 2.18 -28.25 14.60
C ALA A 291 1.06 -28.99 15.36
N THR A 292 0.21 -28.25 16.05
CA THR A 292 -1.04 -28.72 16.66
C THR A 292 -2.25 -28.30 15.82
N PRO A 293 -3.40 -28.98 15.93
CA PRO A 293 -4.64 -28.55 15.24
C PRO A 293 -5.03 -27.10 15.54
N ALA A 294 -4.86 -26.63 16.76
CA ALA A 294 -5.15 -25.25 17.17
C ALA A 294 -4.21 -24.25 16.50
N LEU A 295 -2.91 -24.51 16.51
CA LEU A 295 -1.92 -23.64 15.87
C LEU A 295 -2.03 -23.64 14.33
N ARG A 296 -2.44 -24.75 13.70
CA ARG A 296 -2.73 -24.77 12.26
C ARG A 296 -3.92 -23.88 11.91
N ARG A 297 -5.01 -23.94 12.70
CA ARG A 297 -6.17 -23.04 12.50
C ARG A 297 -5.79 -21.58 12.65
N GLU A 298 -5.04 -21.25 13.69
CA GLU A 298 -4.53 -19.90 13.92
C GLU A 298 -3.63 -19.44 12.77
N GLN A 299 -2.69 -20.28 12.33
CA GLN A 299 -1.81 -20.00 11.20
C GLN A 299 -2.59 -19.70 9.91
N ILE A 300 -3.64 -20.48 9.62
CA ILE A 300 -4.50 -20.26 8.46
C ILE A 300 -5.20 -18.91 8.57
N THR A 301 -5.81 -18.63 9.72
CA THR A 301 -6.52 -17.36 9.96
C THR A 301 -5.62 -16.16 9.77
N LEU A 302 -4.42 -16.16 10.35
CA LEU A 302 -3.45 -15.07 10.24
C LEU A 302 -2.86 -14.96 8.82
N GLN A 303 -2.62 -16.10 8.16
CA GLN A 303 -2.09 -16.12 6.79
C GLN A 303 -3.10 -15.52 5.80
N VAL A 304 -4.39 -15.82 5.94
CA VAL A 304 -5.44 -15.21 5.13
C VAL A 304 -5.58 -13.71 5.46
N ALA A 305 -5.54 -13.35 6.74
CA ALA A 305 -5.62 -11.95 7.17
C ALA A 305 -4.47 -11.08 6.64
N LEU A 306 -3.31 -11.68 6.35
CA LEU A 306 -2.13 -10.99 5.79
C LEU A 306 -2.31 -10.59 4.31
N ILE A 307 -3.21 -11.22 3.55
CA ILE A 307 -3.36 -10.98 2.10
C ILE A 307 -3.80 -9.55 1.81
N THR A 308 -4.88 -9.10 2.46
CA THR A 308 -5.45 -7.77 2.20
C THR A 308 -4.48 -6.62 2.50
N PRO A 309 -3.79 -6.55 3.64
CA PRO A 309 -2.84 -5.47 3.89
C PRO A 309 -1.64 -5.53 2.93
N LEU A 310 -1.18 -6.72 2.51
CA LEU A 310 -0.15 -6.84 1.48
C LEU A 310 -0.60 -6.27 0.13
N ILE A 311 -1.85 -6.50 -0.27
CA ILE A 311 -2.42 -5.90 -1.48
C ILE A 311 -2.28 -4.38 -1.46
N HIS A 312 -2.60 -3.75 -0.34
CA HIS A 312 -2.56 -2.29 -0.23
C HIS A 312 -1.15 -1.72 -0.08
N VAL A 313 -0.26 -2.43 0.64
CA VAL A 313 1.11 -1.94 0.93
C VAL A 313 2.08 -2.26 -0.21
N LYS A 314 1.97 -3.44 -0.82
CA LYS A 314 2.90 -3.93 -1.85
C LYS A 314 2.33 -3.92 -3.26
N GLY A 315 1.01 -3.99 -3.37
CA GLY A 315 0.29 -4.11 -4.64
C GLY A 315 -0.35 -5.47 -4.85
N TYR A 316 -1.34 -5.48 -5.72
CA TYR A 316 -2.14 -6.68 -6.02
C TYR A 316 -1.31 -7.83 -6.63
N ALA A 317 -0.39 -7.51 -7.54
CA ALA A 317 0.45 -8.49 -8.24
C ALA A 317 1.86 -8.64 -7.63
N ALA A 318 2.10 -8.10 -6.44
CA ALA A 318 3.39 -8.23 -5.78
C ALA A 318 3.69 -9.70 -5.44
N PRO A 319 4.94 -10.15 -5.59
CA PRO A 319 5.33 -11.52 -5.27
C PRO A 319 4.96 -11.93 -3.84
N GLU A 320 5.09 -11.03 -2.88
CA GLU A 320 4.75 -11.27 -1.48
C GLU A 320 3.25 -11.49 -1.29
N THR A 321 2.40 -10.75 -2.01
CA THR A 321 0.94 -10.90 -1.97
C THR A 321 0.53 -12.25 -2.53
N THR A 322 1.05 -12.61 -3.70
CA THR A 322 0.79 -13.90 -4.34
C THR A 322 1.28 -15.06 -3.49
N ALA A 323 2.48 -14.97 -2.93
CA ALA A 323 3.04 -16.00 -2.05
C ALA A 323 2.22 -16.17 -0.76
N ALA A 324 1.69 -15.07 -0.18
CA ALA A 324 0.85 -15.15 1.01
C ALA A 324 -0.47 -15.86 0.72
N ALA A 325 -1.13 -15.56 -0.40
CA ALA A 325 -2.38 -16.19 -0.81
C ALA A 325 -2.18 -17.67 -1.15
N GLU A 326 -1.13 -18.02 -1.89
CA GLU A 326 -0.81 -19.41 -2.21
C GLU A 326 -0.45 -20.22 -0.95
N ARG A 327 0.29 -19.62 -0.01
CA ARG A 327 0.58 -20.26 1.27
C ARG A 327 -0.69 -20.52 2.07
N ALA A 328 -1.63 -19.58 2.09
CA ALA A 328 -2.93 -19.77 2.74
C ALA A 328 -3.70 -20.93 2.13
N ARG A 329 -3.78 -21.01 0.78
CA ARG A 329 -4.45 -22.11 0.06
C ARG A 329 -3.85 -23.47 0.44
N LEU A 330 -2.51 -23.59 0.38
CA LEU A 330 -1.81 -24.84 0.71
C LEU A 330 -2.05 -25.28 2.16
N LEU A 331 -2.03 -24.34 3.13
CA LEU A 331 -2.30 -24.66 4.53
C LEU A 331 -3.73 -25.16 4.74
N ILE A 332 -4.70 -24.57 4.04
CA ILE A 332 -6.11 -25.00 4.13
C ILE A 332 -6.28 -26.38 3.51
N GLU A 333 -5.75 -26.65 2.32
CA GLU A 333 -5.82 -27.95 1.68
C GLU A 333 -5.14 -29.06 2.50
N GLN A 334 -4.02 -28.72 3.15
CA GLN A 334 -3.36 -29.64 4.08
C GLN A 334 -4.24 -29.94 5.30
N ALA A 335 -4.90 -28.92 5.89
CA ALA A 335 -5.81 -29.11 7.01
C ALA A 335 -7.04 -29.95 6.62
N GLU A 336 -7.62 -29.73 5.43
CA GLU A 336 -8.71 -30.54 4.89
C GLU A 336 -8.29 -32.01 4.73
N THR A 337 -7.07 -32.26 4.21
CA THR A 337 -6.54 -33.64 4.05
C THR A 337 -6.34 -34.34 5.40
N LEU A 338 -6.03 -33.58 6.45
CA LEU A 338 -5.89 -34.09 7.82
C LEU A 338 -7.25 -34.27 8.54
N GLY A 339 -8.37 -33.90 7.91
CA GLY A 339 -9.69 -33.91 8.53
C GLY A 339 -9.91 -32.78 9.54
N GLU A 340 -9.17 -31.70 9.43
CA GLU A 340 -9.20 -30.52 10.29
C GLU A 340 -9.56 -29.23 9.48
N PRO A 341 -10.69 -29.20 8.75
CA PRO A 341 -11.05 -28.05 7.94
C PRO A 341 -11.19 -26.81 8.83
N PRO A 342 -10.91 -25.59 8.30
CA PRO A 342 -11.17 -24.35 9.01
C PRO A 342 -12.62 -24.23 9.44
N GLU A 343 -12.87 -23.65 10.62
CA GLU A 343 -14.23 -23.37 11.11
C GLU A 343 -14.96 -22.35 10.22
N ASP A 344 -14.21 -21.37 9.71
CA ASP A 344 -14.74 -20.39 8.76
C ASP A 344 -14.50 -20.87 7.32
N PRO A 345 -15.55 -21.30 6.62
CA PRO A 345 -15.43 -21.82 5.25
C PRO A 345 -15.02 -20.74 4.23
N LEU A 346 -15.16 -19.45 4.57
CA LEU A 346 -14.76 -18.35 3.68
C LEU A 346 -13.24 -18.13 3.61
N LEU A 347 -12.44 -18.74 4.50
CA LEU A 347 -10.99 -18.59 4.48
C LEU A 347 -10.37 -19.11 3.18
N LEU A 348 -10.82 -20.27 2.70
CA LEU A 348 -10.37 -20.81 1.42
C LEU A 348 -10.76 -19.89 0.25
N PHE A 349 -11.98 -19.39 0.24
CA PHE A 349 -12.46 -18.48 -0.80
C PHE A 349 -11.70 -17.15 -0.79
N SER A 350 -11.32 -16.65 0.39
CA SER A 350 -10.47 -15.45 0.49
C SER A 350 -9.07 -15.69 -0.08
N ALA A 351 -8.47 -16.85 0.18
CA ALA A 351 -7.17 -17.23 -0.39
C ALA A 351 -7.24 -17.37 -1.92
N LEU A 352 -8.25 -18.09 -2.44
CA LEU A 352 -8.47 -18.26 -3.89
C LEU A 352 -8.74 -16.92 -4.58
N TYR A 353 -9.51 -16.02 -3.94
CA TYR A 353 -9.72 -14.66 -4.43
C TYR A 353 -8.41 -13.87 -4.49
N GLY A 354 -7.54 -13.98 -3.48
CA GLY A 354 -6.23 -13.34 -3.46
C GLY A 354 -5.35 -13.77 -4.64
N ILE A 355 -5.37 -15.05 -5.02
CA ILE A 355 -4.63 -15.56 -6.18
C ILE A 355 -5.27 -15.09 -7.49
N TRP A 356 -6.62 -15.14 -7.57
CA TRP A 356 -7.35 -14.69 -8.74
C TRP A 356 -7.14 -13.19 -9.00
N ILE A 357 -7.22 -12.32 -7.98
CA ILE A 357 -7.06 -10.87 -8.15
C ILE A 357 -5.65 -10.50 -8.60
N ALA A 358 -4.62 -11.21 -8.12
CA ALA A 358 -3.26 -11.05 -8.61
C ALA A 358 -3.14 -11.41 -10.09
N SER A 359 -3.77 -12.52 -10.52
CA SER A 359 -3.83 -12.93 -11.92
C SER A 359 -4.62 -11.95 -12.78
N TYR A 360 -5.70 -11.36 -12.25
CA TYR A 360 -6.50 -10.33 -12.93
C TYR A 360 -5.70 -9.03 -13.13
N VAL A 361 -5.03 -8.55 -12.12
CA VAL A 361 -4.28 -7.28 -12.20
C VAL A 361 -3.03 -7.41 -13.09
N ALA A 362 -2.40 -8.59 -13.11
CA ALA A 362 -1.39 -8.96 -14.10
C ALA A 362 -1.96 -9.34 -15.47
N PHE A 363 -3.25 -9.46 -15.58
CA PHE A 363 -4.07 -9.98 -16.67
C PHE A 363 -3.51 -11.25 -17.32
N ASN A 364 -3.55 -12.35 -16.57
CA ASN A 364 -3.32 -13.69 -17.13
C ASN A 364 -4.69 -14.35 -17.37
N GLY A 365 -5.23 -14.18 -18.57
CA GLY A 365 -6.60 -14.60 -18.89
C GLY A 365 -6.85 -16.09 -18.67
N ASP A 366 -5.89 -16.95 -19.00
CA ASP A 366 -6.01 -18.41 -18.81
C ASP A 366 -6.07 -18.77 -17.32
N ALA A 367 -5.16 -18.21 -16.50
CA ALA A 367 -5.15 -18.44 -15.06
C ALA A 367 -6.41 -17.88 -14.38
N MET A 368 -6.88 -16.71 -14.79
CA MET A 368 -8.12 -16.11 -14.26
C MET A 368 -9.33 -17.02 -14.47
N ARG A 369 -9.49 -17.56 -15.68
CA ARG A 369 -10.61 -18.46 -16.03
C ARG A 369 -10.55 -19.76 -15.24
N GLU A 370 -9.37 -20.37 -15.15
CA GLU A 370 -9.17 -21.60 -14.40
C GLU A 370 -9.48 -21.41 -12.90
N LEU A 371 -8.93 -20.37 -12.29
CA LEU A 371 -9.17 -20.04 -10.87
C LEU A 371 -10.65 -19.71 -10.61
N ALA A 372 -11.31 -18.95 -11.48
CA ALA A 372 -12.72 -18.64 -11.35
C ALA A 372 -13.60 -19.91 -11.47
N ALA A 373 -13.27 -20.82 -12.38
CA ALA A 373 -13.97 -22.10 -12.52
C ALA A 373 -13.79 -23.00 -11.28
N GLN A 374 -12.57 -23.09 -10.75
CA GLN A 374 -12.30 -23.81 -9.50
C GLN A 374 -13.06 -23.22 -8.32
N PHE A 375 -13.10 -21.89 -8.22
CA PHE A 375 -13.83 -21.18 -7.19
C PHE A 375 -15.32 -21.46 -7.28
N LEU A 376 -15.92 -21.35 -8.48
CA LEU A 376 -17.34 -21.58 -8.72
C LEU A 376 -17.74 -23.02 -8.36
N ALA A 377 -17.00 -24.03 -8.83
CA ALA A 377 -17.28 -25.43 -8.52
C ALA A 377 -17.29 -25.72 -7.00
N ARG A 378 -16.38 -25.08 -6.26
CA ARG A 378 -16.34 -25.20 -4.78
C ARG A 378 -17.50 -24.46 -4.13
N ALA A 379 -17.86 -23.27 -4.62
CA ALA A 379 -18.99 -22.48 -4.11
C ALA A 379 -20.32 -23.19 -4.34
N GLU A 380 -20.54 -23.81 -5.50
CA GLU A 380 -21.71 -24.62 -5.81
C GLU A 380 -21.83 -25.83 -4.89
N LYS A 381 -20.71 -26.52 -4.63
CA LYS A 381 -20.68 -27.64 -3.68
C LYS A 381 -21.04 -27.22 -2.27
N GLN A 382 -20.64 -26.01 -1.85
CA GLN A 382 -20.97 -25.48 -0.52
C GLN A 382 -22.40 -24.97 -0.45
N GLY A 383 -22.94 -24.37 -1.51
CA GLY A 383 -24.33 -23.95 -1.65
C GLY A 383 -24.73 -22.73 -0.81
N THR A 384 -23.77 -21.93 -0.30
CA THR A 384 -24.04 -20.70 0.46
C THR A 384 -23.95 -19.46 -0.44
N THR A 385 -24.72 -18.40 -0.13
CA THR A 385 -24.89 -17.21 -0.97
C THR A 385 -23.59 -16.42 -1.18
N ALA A 386 -22.82 -16.18 -0.12
CA ALA A 386 -21.61 -15.36 -0.19
C ALA A 386 -20.54 -15.92 -1.13
N PRO A 387 -20.11 -17.21 -1.06
CA PRO A 387 -19.19 -17.79 -2.03
C PRO A 387 -19.73 -17.78 -3.46
N LEU A 388 -21.02 -18.07 -3.66
CA LEU A 388 -21.65 -18.07 -4.99
C LEU A 388 -21.65 -16.66 -5.61
N LEU A 389 -22.00 -15.64 -4.84
CA LEU A 389 -21.92 -14.23 -5.26
C LEU A 389 -20.50 -13.89 -5.77
N ILE A 390 -19.47 -14.20 -4.98
CA ILE A 390 -18.08 -13.92 -5.36
C ILE A 390 -17.66 -14.75 -6.59
N ALA A 391 -18.04 -16.03 -6.64
CA ALA A 391 -17.76 -16.92 -7.75
C ALA A 391 -18.33 -16.37 -9.08
N HIS A 392 -19.60 -15.99 -9.10
CA HIS A 392 -20.23 -15.40 -10.27
C HIS A 392 -19.62 -14.06 -10.65
N ARG A 393 -19.27 -13.20 -9.67
CA ARG A 393 -18.56 -11.95 -9.93
C ARG A 393 -17.22 -12.17 -10.64
N ILE A 394 -16.36 -13.05 -10.11
CA ILE A 394 -15.03 -13.27 -10.70
C ILE A 394 -15.10 -14.07 -12.01
N MET A 395 -16.07 -14.95 -12.17
CA MET A 395 -16.32 -15.65 -13.43
C MET A 395 -16.76 -14.67 -14.50
N GLY A 396 -17.71 -13.79 -14.20
CA GLY A 396 -18.19 -12.75 -15.12
C GLY A 396 -17.04 -11.86 -15.60
N ILE A 397 -16.17 -11.40 -14.70
CA ILE A 397 -14.99 -10.59 -15.05
C ILE A 397 -14.01 -11.39 -15.92
N SER A 398 -13.75 -12.66 -15.59
CA SER A 398 -12.81 -13.51 -16.33
C SER A 398 -13.32 -13.80 -17.75
N LEU A 399 -14.60 -14.11 -17.92
CA LEU A 399 -15.22 -14.39 -19.22
C LEU A 399 -15.28 -13.11 -20.07
N ALA A 400 -15.83 -12.01 -19.56
CA ALA A 400 -15.92 -10.76 -20.30
C ALA A 400 -14.53 -10.26 -20.72
N GLY A 401 -13.54 -10.29 -19.83
CA GLY A 401 -12.17 -9.88 -20.10
C GLY A 401 -11.47 -10.69 -21.17
N THR A 402 -11.80 -11.99 -21.29
CA THR A 402 -11.26 -12.91 -22.32
C THR A 402 -12.08 -12.98 -23.59
N GLY A 403 -13.16 -12.17 -23.71
CA GLY A 403 -13.94 -12.01 -24.94
C GLY A 403 -15.29 -12.72 -24.97
N GLU A 404 -15.64 -13.49 -23.95
CA GLU A 404 -16.95 -14.16 -23.79
C GLU A 404 -17.94 -13.21 -23.07
N ILE A 405 -18.25 -12.07 -23.71
CA ILE A 405 -18.93 -10.93 -23.06
C ILE A 405 -20.35 -11.31 -22.62
N ALA A 406 -21.12 -11.98 -23.48
CA ALA A 406 -22.51 -12.36 -23.17
C ALA A 406 -22.60 -13.38 -22.02
N GLU A 407 -21.69 -14.34 -21.97
CA GLU A 407 -21.62 -15.33 -20.90
C GLU A 407 -21.19 -14.65 -19.59
N GLY A 408 -20.18 -13.74 -19.66
CA GLY A 408 -19.77 -12.92 -18.52
C GLY A 408 -20.91 -12.07 -17.96
N HIS A 409 -21.74 -11.47 -18.83
CA HIS A 409 -22.93 -10.72 -18.41
C HIS A 409 -23.95 -11.61 -17.67
N ALA A 410 -24.21 -12.82 -18.14
CA ALA A 410 -25.11 -13.75 -17.47
C ALA A 410 -24.65 -14.10 -16.05
N HIS A 411 -23.33 -14.21 -15.83
CA HIS A 411 -22.78 -14.39 -14.50
C HIS A 411 -22.92 -13.13 -13.62
N PHE A 412 -22.82 -11.93 -14.17
CA PHE A 412 -23.10 -10.70 -13.42
C PHE A 412 -24.57 -10.61 -12.97
N ASP A 413 -25.52 -11.03 -13.82
CA ASP A 413 -26.93 -11.07 -13.45
C ASP A 413 -27.20 -12.07 -12.31
N GLN A 414 -26.55 -13.23 -12.34
CA GLN A 414 -26.62 -14.20 -11.24
C GLN A 414 -26.02 -13.62 -9.95
N ALA A 415 -24.88 -12.93 -10.05
CA ALA A 415 -24.24 -12.32 -8.89
C ALA A 415 -25.12 -11.23 -8.25
N ILE A 416 -25.71 -10.34 -9.07
CA ILE A 416 -26.56 -9.28 -8.52
C ILE A 416 -27.85 -9.82 -7.90
N ALA A 417 -28.40 -10.91 -8.44
CA ALA A 417 -29.56 -11.58 -7.87
C ALA A 417 -29.29 -12.24 -6.50
N LEU A 418 -28.03 -12.59 -6.22
CA LEU A 418 -27.59 -13.14 -4.92
C LEU A 418 -27.21 -12.05 -3.92
N TYR A 419 -27.00 -10.81 -4.36
CA TYR A 419 -26.48 -9.76 -3.49
C TYR A 419 -27.53 -9.25 -2.51
N ASP A 420 -27.23 -9.36 -1.21
CA ASP A 420 -27.95 -8.72 -0.10
C ASP A 420 -27.00 -7.76 0.63
N PRO A 421 -27.29 -6.45 0.65
CA PRO A 421 -26.43 -5.47 1.34
C PRO A 421 -26.19 -5.78 2.82
N ALA A 422 -27.20 -6.29 3.53
CA ALA A 422 -27.11 -6.55 4.95
C ALA A 422 -26.14 -7.71 5.25
N GLU A 423 -26.13 -8.73 4.40
CA GLU A 423 -25.29 -9.93 4.54
C GLU A 423 -23.88 -9.70 3.95
N HIS A 424 -23.78 -9.01 2.80
CA HIS A 424 -22.58 -9.05 1.98
C HIS A 424 -21.67 -7.81 2.11
N ARG A 425 -22.16 -6.63 2.56
CA ARG A 425 -21.31 -5.45 2.81
C ARG A 425 -20.16 -5.72 3.81
N PRO A 426 -20.34 -6.48 4.90
CA PRO A 426 -19.23 -6.79 5.81
C PRO A 426 -18.07 -7.57 5.18
N LEU A 427 -18.31 -8.25 4.05
CA LEU A 427 -17.29 -9.05 3.34
C LEU A 427 -16.25 -8.20 2.60
N VAL A 428 -16.42 -6.89 2.55
CA VAL A 428 -15.48 -5.96 1.90
C VAL A 428 -14.04 -6.10 2.41
N THR A 429 -13.86 -6.42 3.69
CA THR A 429 -12.53 -6.64 4.28
C THR A 429 -11.82 -7.89 3.75
N ARG A 430 -12.58 -8.84 3.20
CA ARG A 430 -12.06 -10.10 2.64
C ARG A 430 -11.89 -10.06 1.13
N PHE A 431 -12.72 -9.28 0.43
CA PHE A 431 -12.79 -9.25 -1.03
C PHE A 431 -12.51 -7.86 -1.62
N SER A 432 -11.79 -7.03 -0.87
CA SER A 432 -11.20 -5.72 -1.22
C SER A 432 -12.19 -4.59 -1.45
N VAL A 433 -13.31 -4.84 -2.13
CA VAL A 433 -14.36 -3.87 -2.45
C VAL A 433 -15.74 -4.50 -2.27
N ASP A 434 -16.76 -3.69 -2.14
CA ASP A 434 -18.14 -4.18 -2.07
C ASP A 434 -18.51 -4.95 -3.34
N SER A 435 -19.11 -6.13 -3.16
CA SER A 435 -19.37 -7.04 -4.26
C SER A 435 -20.49 -6.57 -5.17
N GLY A 436 -21.53 -5.92 -4.64
CA GLY A 436 -22.61 -5.35 -5.42
C GLY A 436 -22.12 -4.21 -6.32
N VAL A 437 -21.35 -3.29 -5.74
CA VAL A 437 -20.70 -2.20 -6.48
C VAL A 437 -19.77 -2.73 -7.57
N SER A 438 -18.98 -3.77 -7.27
CA SER A 438 -18.09 -4.38 -8.26
C SER A 438 -18.86 -5.04 -9.40
N VAL A 439 -19.93 -5.77 -9.10
CA VAL A 439 -20.78 -6.40 -10.12
C VAL A 439 -21.41 -5.36 -11.03
N LEU A 440 -22.04 -4.32 -10.47
CA LEU A 440 -22.65 -3.25 -11.26
C LEU A 440 -21.62 -2.56 -12.16
N SER A 441 -20.41 -2.32 -11.66
CA SER A 441 -19.33 -1.69 -12.41
C SER A 441 -18.93 -2.47 -13.66
N TYR A 442 -18.73 -3.79 -13.56
CA TYR A 442 -18.37 -4.62 -14.72
C TYR A 442 -19.57 -5.00 -15.58
N ARG A 443 -20.74 -5.16 -14.97
CA ARG A 443 -21.98 -5.38 -15.72
C ARG A 443 -22.29 -4.20 -16.63
N SER A 444 -22.06 -2.96 -16.18
CA SER A 444 -22.22 -1.77 -17.01
C SER A 444 -21.35 -1.84 -18.29
N TRP A 445 -20.11 -2.32 -18.18
CA TRP A 445 -19.23 -2.50 -19.33
C TRP A 445 -19.75 -3.59 -20.28
N ALA A 446 -20.09 -4.76 -19.72
CA ALA A 446 -20.64 -5.86 -20.51
C ALA A 446 -21.92 -5.45 -21.27
N ILE A 447 -22.84 -4.74 -20.60
CA ILE A 447 -24.07 -4.23 -21.18
C ILE A 447 -23.77 -3.20 -22.28
N TRP A 448 -22.80 -2.30 -22.07
CA TRP A 448 -22.38 -1.35 -23.10
C TRP A 448 -21.78 -2.08 -24.30
N PHE A 449 -20.89 -3.05 -24.11
CA PHE A 449 -20.34 -3.84 -25.20
C PHE A 449 -21.45 -4.53 -26.00
N LEU A 450 -22.44 -5.10 -25.32
CA LEU A 450 -23.58 -5.77 -25.94
C LEU A 450 -24.56 -4.83 -26.67
N GLY A 451 -24.39 -3.49 -26.53
CA GLY A 451 -25.15 -2.50 -27.27
C GLY A 451 -26.34 -1.89 -26.55
N HIS A 452 -26.33 -1.85 -25.21
CA HIS A 452 -27.38 -1.26 -24.37
C HIS A 452 -26.84 -0.08 -23.52
N PRO A 453 -26.56 1.07 -24.12
CA PRO A 453 -25.85 2.16 -23.47
C PRO A 453 -26.65 2.84 -22.33
N GLU A 454 -28.00 2.91 -22.40
CA GLU A 454 -28.80 3.50 -21.32
C GLU A 454 -28.76 2.62 -20.06
N ALA A 455 -28.89 1.31 -20.19
CA ALA A 455 -28.78 0.38 -19.08
C ALA A 455 -27.35 0.38 -18.48
N ALA A 456 -26.32 0.52 -19.32
CA ALA A 456 -24.95 0.65 -18.86
C ALA A 456 -24.71 1.91 -18.03
N LEU A 457 -25.27 3.06 -18.43
CA LEU A 457 -25.24 4.30 -17.68
C LEU A 457 -25.97 4.15 -16.33
N ALA A 458 -27.15 3.52 -16.33
CA ALA A 458 -27.94 3.30 -15.12
C ALA A 458 -27.18 2.47 -14.06
N ASP A 459 -26.50 1.39 -14.50
CA ASP A 459 -25.64 0.56 -13.62
C ASP A 459 -24.45 1.36 -13.06
N SER A 460 -23.79 2.16 -13.90
CA SER A 460 -22.67 3.01 -13.46
C SER A 460 -23.11 4.03 -12.43
N ASP A 461 -24.26 4.69 -12.65
CA ASP A 461 -24.83 5.65 -11.71
C ASP A 461 -25.22 4.99 -10.39
N GLN A 462 -25.79 3.78 -10.45
CA GLN A 462 -26.15 3.03 -9.24
C GLN A 462 -24.90 2.61 -8.47
N ALA A 463 -23.86 2.09 -9.15
CA ALA A 463 -22.61 1.74 -8.50
C ALA A 463 -21.98 2.91 -7.72
N ILE A 464 -21.99 4.13 -8.30
CA ILE A 464 -21.48 5.32 -7.60
C ILE A 464 -22.36 5.68 -6.41
N ARG A 465 -23.70 5.63 -6.54
CA ARG A 465 -24.60 5.93 -5.40
C ARG A 465 -24.37 4.97 -4.25
N ASP A 466 -24.33 3.67 -4.53
CA ASP A 466 -24.11 2.64 -3.52
C ASP A 466 -22.72 2.77 -2.85
N ALA A 467 -21.68 3.06 -3.65
CA ALA A 467 -20.33 3.27 -3.12
C ALA A 467 -20.25 4.49 -2.18
N ARG A 468 -20.97 5.58 -2.48
CA ARG A 468 -21.06 6.77 -1.61
C ARG A 468 -21.83 6.47 -0.31
N GLU A 469 -22.91 5.69 -0.39
CA GLU A 469 -23.67 5.26 0.79
C GLU A 469 -22.81 4.37 1.71
N ILE A 470 -22.02 3.43 1.14
CA ILE A 470 -21.12 2.57 1.89
C ILE A 470 -20.01 3.38 2.58
N GLY A 471 -19.53 4.45 1.95
CA GLY A 471 -18.53 5.35 2.53
C GLY A 471 -17.11 4.78 2.63
N GLN A 472 -16.82 3.60 2.05
CA GLN A 472 -15.48 3.03 2.00
C GLN A 472 -14.71 3.60 0.80
N ALA A 473 -13.55 4.22 1.05
CA ALA A 473 -12.76 4.90 0.02
C ALA A 473 -12.37 3.99 -1.15
N ALA A 474 -11.95 2.74 -0.89
CA ALA A 474 -11.57 1.80 -1.93
C ALA A 474 -12.75 1.45 -2.86
N THR A 475 -13.93 1.20 -2.29
CA THR A 475 -15.16 0.94 -3.06
C THR A 475 -15.58 2.15 -3.89
N LEU A 476 -15.42 3.39 -3.34
CA LEU A 476 -15.74 4.60 -4.08
C LEU A 476 -14.75 4.85 -5.24
N MET A 477 -13.45 4.72 -5.00
CA MET A 477 -12.45 4.83 -6.06
C MET A 477 -12.70 3.81 -7.19
N TYR A 478 -13.07 2.59 -6.82
CA TYR A 478 -13.43 1.52 -7.75
C TYR A 478 -14.64 1.93 -8.62
N ALA A 479 -15.75 2.35 -8.01
CA ALA A 479 -16.96 2.75 -8.72
C ALA A 479 -16.72 3.93 -9.68
N LEU A 480 -16.06 5.00 -9.19
CA LEU A 480 -15.76 6.20 -9.99
C LEU A 480 -14.91 5.86 -11.22
N LEU A 481 -13.86 5.05 -11.02
CA LEU A 481 -12.97 4.69 -12.10
C LEU A 481 -13.68 3.85 -13.18
N HIS A 482 -14.44 2.83 -12.77
CA HIS A 482 -15.15 1.97 -13.72
C HIS A 482 -16.28 2.71 -14.43
N ALA A 483 -17.02 3.57 -13.75
CA ALA A 483 -18.06 4.40 -14.37
C ALA A 483 -17.47 5.39 -15.40
N SER A 484 -16.23 5.87 -15.19
CA SER A 484 -15.57 6.75 -16.17
C SER A 484 -15.48 6.12 -17.55
N PHE A 485 -15.27 4.80 -17.63
CA PHE A 485 -15.29 4.07 -18.89
C PHE A 485 -16.64 4.20 -19.60
N THR A 486 -17.74 3.86 -18.92
CA THR A 486 -19.09 3.93 -19.49
C THR A 486 -19.42 5.35 -19.93
N TYR A 487 -19.12 6.37 -19.13
CA TYR A 487 -19.33 7.76 -19.53
C TYR A 487 -18.52 8.18 -20.74
N ILE A 488 -17.23 7.78 -20.82
CA ILE A 488 -16.37 8.07 -21.97
C ILE A 488 -16.97 7.46 -23.23
N HIS A 489 -17.36 6.20 -23.19
CA HIS A 489 -17.85 5.48 -24.35
C HIS A 489 -19.26 5.85 -24.78
N CYS A 490 -20.08 6.42 -23.86
CA CYS A 490 -21.35 7.04 -24.20
C CYS A 490 -21.23 8.52 -24.66
N GLY A 491 -20.02 9.10 -24.65
CA GLY A 491 -19.76 10.50 -25.04
C GLY A 491 -20.02 11.53 -23.94
N ASN A 492 -20.24 11.09 -22.70
CA ASN A 492 -20.49 11.96 -21.54
C ASN A 492 -19.18 12.46 -20.93
N TYR A 493 -18.36 13.15 -21.74
CA TYR A 493 -16.98 13.55 -21.37
C TYR A 493 -16.88 14.50 -20.18
N ALA A 494 -17.89 15.36 -19.95
CA ALA A 494 -17.92 16.25 -18.80
C ALA A 494 -18.07 15.45 -17.49
N THR A 495 -18.98 14.49 -17.44
CA THR A 495 -19.20 13.59 -16.30
C THR A 495 -17.96 12.69 -16.09
N ALA A 496 -17.40 12.14 -17.17
CA ALA A 496 -16.16 11.37 -17.11
C ALA A 496 -15.01 12.17 -16.49
N THR A 497 -14.84 13.44 -16.89
CA THR A 497 -13.83 14.35 -16.32
C THR A 497 -14.06 14.55 -14.82
N ALA A 498 -15.29 14.77 -14.39
CA ALA A 498 -15.63 15.01 -12.99
C ALA A 498 -15.28 13.78 -12.11
N VAL A 499 -15.72 12.58 -12.51
CA VAL A 499 -15.44 11.37 -11.73
C VAL A 499 -13.93 10.97 -11.75
N LEU A 500 -13.22 11.24 -12.85
CA LEU A 500 -11.79 11.02 -12.92
C LEU A 500 -11.00 11.97 -12.02
N ASN A 501 -11.40 13.23 -11.94
CA ASN A 501 -10.80 14.19 -11.01
C ASN A 501 -11.08 13.78 -9.55
N GLU A 502 -12.30 13.32 -9.24
CA GLU A 502 -12.68 12.85 -7.91
C GLU A 502 -11.85 11.64 -7.49
N VAL A 503 -11.72 10.62 -8.36
CA VAL A 503 -10.93 9.41 -8.03
C VAL A 503 -9.44 9.73 -7.86
N THR A 504 -8.87 10.59 -8.70
CA THR A 504 -7.45 10.96 -8.61
C THR A 504 -7.16 11.75 -7.33
N ALA A 505 -8.04 12.69 -6.98
CA ALA A 505 -7.92 13.45 -5.74
C ALA A 505 -8.04 12.55 -4.50
N LEU A 506 -9.04 11.65 -4.48
CA LEU A 506 -9.24 10.71 -3.39
C LEU A 506 -8.07 9.72 -3.27
N ALA A 507 -7.55 9.23 -4.41
CA ALA A 507 -6.40 8.34 -4.42
C ALA A 507 -5.14 9.02 -3.88
N GLY A 508 -4.87 10.27 -4.26
CA GLY A 508 -3.78 11.08 -3.70
C GLY A 508 -3.95 11.33 -2.20
N GLU A 509 -5.17 11.67 -1.74
CA GLU A 509 -5.47 11.82 -0.31
C GLU A 509 -5.18 10.54 0.49
N LYS A 510 -5.47 9.38 -0.08
CA LYS A 510 -5.30 8.07 0.60
C LYS A 510 -3.94 7.42 0.35
N GLY A 511 -3.05 8.01 -0.44
CA GLY A 511 -1.78 7.39 -0.86
C GLY A 511 -1.96 6.12 -1.69
N ALA A 512 -3.09 6.01 -2.41
CA ALA A 512 -3.48 4.80 -3.14
C ALA A 512 -2.90 4.79 -4.57
N LEU A 513 -1.59 4.55 -4.69
CA LEU A 513 -0.81 4.64 -5.93
C LEU A 513 -1.41 3.88 -7.12
N PHE A 514 -1.99 2.70 -6.88
CA PHE A 514 -2.66 1.92 -7.93
C PHE A 514 -3.82 2.70 -8.57
N TRP A 515 -4.68 3.31 -7.74
CA TRP A 515 -5.85 4.06 -8.20
C TRP A 515 -5.47 5.40 -8.83
N GLU A 516 -4.45 6.04 -8.30
CA GLU A 516 -3.90 7.29 -8.85
C GLU A 516 -3.31 7.08 -10.25
N ALA A 517 -2.47 6.06 -10.41
CA ALA A 517 -1.88 5.68 -11.70
C ALA A 517 -2.94 5.29 -12.72
N HIS A 518 -3.98 4.55 -12.28
CA HIS A 518 -5.09 4.15 -13.12
C HIS A 518 -5.91 5.35 -13.57
N GLY A 519 -6.31 6.24 -12.65
CA GLY A 519 -7.05 7.48 -12.93
C GLY A 519 -6.30 8.38 -13.91
N THR A 520 -4.98 8.55 -13.69
CA THR A 520 -4.11 9.32 -14.59
C THR A 520 -4.09 8.76 -16.01
N ALA A 521 -3.93 7.43 -16.17
CA ALA A 521 -3.97 6.80 -17.49
C ALA A 521 -5.33 6.96 -18.17
N GLN A 522 -6.42 6.84 -17.42
CA GLN A 522 -7.78 7.00 -17.95
C GLN A 522 -8.10 8.46 -18.35
N GLN A 523 -7.59 9.46 -17.61
CA GLN A 523 -7.61 10.87 -18.04
C GLN A 523 -6.85 11.07 -19.34
N GLY A 524 -5.72 10.38 -19.52
CA GLY A 524 -4.97 10.38 -20.77
C GLY A 524 -5.78 9.84 -21.96
N CYS A 525 -6.53 8.75 -21.77
CA CYS A 525 -7.46 8.23 -22.77
C CYS A 525 -8.52 9.29 -23.16
N LEU A 526 -9.13 9.92 -22.16
CA LEU A 526 -10.13 10.99 -22.37
C LEU A 526 -9.55 12.19 -23.13
N PHE A 527 -8.32 12.62 -22.83
CA PHE A 527 -7.66 13.68 -23.56
C PHE A 527 -7.40 13.32 -25.04
N GLY A 528 -7.03 12.06 -25.31
CA GLY A 528 -6.91 11.57 -26.70
C GLY A 528 -8.23 11.69 -27.46
N LEU A 529 -9.33 11.28 -26.85
CA LEU A 529 -10.67 11.37 -27.45
C LEU A 529 -11.20 12.79 -27.63
N THR A 530 -10.70 13.74 -26.83
CA THR A 530 -11.14 15.15 -26.87
C THR A 530 -10.17 16.07 -27.63
N GLY A 531 -9.27 15.51 -28.46
CA GLY A 531 -8.37 16.27 -29.34
C GLY A 531 -7.17 16.93 -28.64
N LYS A 532 -6.85 16.52 -27.40
CA LYS A 532 -5.72 17.03 -26.63
C LYS A 532 -4.55 16.06 -26.67
N ALA A 533 -4.06 15.74 -27.88
CA ALA A 533 -3.10 14.67 -28.13
C ALA A 533 -1.80 14.79 -27.31
N SER A 534 -1.22 16.00 -27.18
CA SER A 534 0.01 16.19 -26.38
C SER A 534 -0.20 15.86 -24.90
N ASN A 535 -1.34 16.28 -24.30
CA ASN A 535 -1.69 15.94 -22.94
C ASN A 535 -1.95 14.42 -22.79
N ALA A 536 -2.59 13.82 -23.80
CA ALA A 536 -2.86 12.37 -23.82
C ALA A 536 -1.55 11.58 -23.78
N VAL A 537 -0.56 11.91 -24.62
CA VAL A 537 0.77 11.26 -24.64
C VAL A 537 1.43 11.39 -23.26
N GLN A 538 1.47 12.59 -22.69
CA GLN A 538 2.10 12.82 -21.41
C GLN A 538 1.44 11.98 -20.29
N MET A 539 0.11 12.05 -20.18
CA MET A 539 -0.62 11.38 -19.11
C MET A 539 -0.67 9.86 -19.28
N LEU A 540 -0.81 9.35 -20.51
CA LEU A 540 -0.75 7.92 -20.76
C LEU A 540 0.63 7.36 -20.45
N THR A 541 1.71 8.03 -20.87
CA THR A 541 3.07 7.57 -20.60
C THR A 541 3.38 7.54 -19.11
N SER A 542 3.05 8.61 -18.38
CA SER A 542 3.25 8.65 -16.93
C SER A 542 2.35 7.66 -16.19
N GLY A 543 1.07 7.59 -16.55
CA GLY A 543 0.11 6.67 -15.96
C GLY A 543 0.44 5.20 -16.19
N ILE A 544 0.85 4.82 -17.41
CA ILE A 544 1.31 3.46 -17.74
C ILE A 544 2.56 3.10 -16.93
N THR A 545 3.52 4.01 -16.83
CA THR A 545 4.76 3.79 -16.07
C THR A 545 4.46 3.59 -14.59
N ALA A 546 3.67 4.47 -13.99
CA ALA A 546 3.24 4.37 -12.61
C ALA A 546 2.40 3.10 -12.35
N PHE A 547 1.52 2.72 -13.27
CA PHE A 547 0.72 1.51 -13.14
C PHE A 547 1.56 0.24 -13.17
N ARG A 548 2.55 0.18 -14.08
CA ARG A 548 3.51 -0.94 -14.15
C ARG A 548 4.38 -1.04 -12.90
N SER A 549 4.71 0.07 -12.25
CA SER A 549 5.49 0.05 -11.00
C SER A 549 4.76 -0.61 -9.83
N THR A 550 3.41 -0.71 -9.90
CA THR A 550 2.60 -1.48 -8.96
C THR A 550 2.54 -2.99 -9.27
N GLY A 551 3.28 -3.48 -10.27
CA GLY A 551 3.20 -4.85 -10.77
C GLY A 551 2.00 -5.13 -11.67
N SER A 552 1.23 -4.10 -12.04
CA SER A 552 -0.04 -4.23 -12.76
C SER A 552 0.15 -4.07 -14.25
N THR A 553 -0.50 -4.93 -15.04
CA THR A 553 -0.48 -4.88 -16.51
C THR A 553 -1.86 -5.01 -17.16
N SER A 554 -2.93 -5.16 -16.37
CA SER A 554 -4.31 -5.12 -16.90
C SER A 554 -4.61 -3.81 -17.64
N TRP A 555 -5.49 -3.87 -18.65
CA TRP A 555 -5.90 -2.76 -19.52
C TRP A 555 -4.78 -2.15 -20.36
N MET A 556 -3.65 -2.83 -20.39
CA MET A 556 -2.51 -2.37 -21.19
C MET A 556 -2.82 -2.33 -22.69
N PRO A 557 -3.53 -3.33 -23.29
CA PRO A 557 -3.89 -3.27 -24.72
C PRO A 557 -4.66 -1.99 -25.07
N ALA A 558 -5.68 -1.63 -24.27
CA ALA A 558 -6.45 -0.42 -24.49
C ALA A 558 -5.60 0.85 -24.35
N ARG A 559 -4.83 0.97 -23.27
CA ARG A 559 -3.98 2.15 -23.03
C ARG A 559 -2.96 2.39 -24.13
N LEU A 560 -2.32 1.32 -24.61
CA LEU A 560 -1.38 1.37 -25.72
C LEU A 560 -2.05 1.81 -27.02
N SER A 561 -3.30 1.36 -27.31
CA SER A 561 -4.03 1.78 -28.50
C SER A 561 -4.43 3.27 -28.45
N TYR A 562 -4.85 3.79 -27.28
CA TYR A 562 -5.08 5.23 -27.11
C TYR A 562 -3.80 6.06 -27.22
N LEU A 563 -2.68 5.53 -26.73
CA LEU A 563 -1.36 6.18 -26.87
C LEU A 563 -0.94 6.21 -28.36
N ALA A 564 -1.15 5.10 -29.09
CA ALA A 564 -0.91 5.03 -30.52
C ALA A 564 -1.73 6.08 -31.29
N LYS A 565 -3.03 6.20 -30.97
CA LYS A 565 -3.91 7.19 -31.59
C LYS A 565 -3.44 8.63 -31.29
N ALA A 566 -3.03 8.90 -30.04
CA ALA A 566 -2.53 10.22 -29.67
C ALA A 566 -1.23 10.60 -30.42
N TYR A 567 -0.32 9.64 -30.64
CA TYR A 567 0.87 9.85 -31.48
C TYR A 567 0.51 10.08 -32.95
N ALA A 568 -0.47 9.35 -33.49
CA ALA A 568 -0.95 9.56 -34.85
C ALA A 568 -1.55 10.96 -35.03
N ASP A 569 -2.32 11.46 -34.05
CA ASP A 569 -2.89 12.80 -34.05
C ASP A 569 -1.81 13.91 -34.00
N LEU A 570 -0.62 13.60 -33.50
CA LEU A 570 0.56 14.49 -33.52
C LEU A 570 1.41 14.32 -34.80
N GLY A 571 1.02 13.45 -35.73
CA GLY A 571 1.79 13.17 -36.94
C GLY A 571 3.03 12.29 -36.72
N GLN A 572 3.14 11.64 -35.55
CA GLN A 572 4.25 10.74 -35.18
C GLN A 572 3.90 9.29 -35.51
N PHE A 573 3.84 8.98 -36.82
CA PHE A 573 3.29 7.71 -37.30
C PHE A 573 4.14 6.48 -36.99
N ASP A 574 5.47 6.62 -36.83
CA ASP A 574 6.36 5.53 -36.45
C ASP A 574 6.04 5.07 -35.02
N GLU A 575 5.91 6.02 -34.08
CA GLU A 575 5.50 5.74 -32.71
C GLU A 575 4.08 5.18 -32.65
N ALA A 576 3.15 5.73 -33.40
CA ALA A 576 1.77 5.22 -33.50
C ALA A 576 1.75 3.76 -33.97
N SER A 577 2.52 3.42 -35.01
CA SER A 577 2.63 2.07 -35.56
C SER A 577 3.26 1.10 -34.55
N ARG A 578 4.27 1.54 -33.80
CA ARG A 578 4.92 0.77 -32.75
C ARG A 578 3.94 0.44 -31.63
N TYR A 579 3.25 1.44 -31.08
CA TYR A 579 2.35 1.23 -29.94
C TYR A 579 1.09 0.44 -30.31
N ILE A 580 0.54 0.57 -31.53
CA ILE A 580 -0.60 -0.25 -31.94
C ILE A 580 -0.17 -1.73 -32.14
N GLY A 581 1.06 -1.97 -32.62
CA GLY A 581 1.63 -3.32 -32.68
C GLY A 581 1.86 -3.93 -31.30
N GLU A 582 2.35 -3.13 -30.36
CA GLU A 582 2.48 -3.56 -28.94
C GLU A 582 1.11 -3.88 -28.32
N ALA A 583 0.07 -3.08 -28.63
CA ALA A 583 -1.29 -3.34 -28.13
C ALA A 583 -1.84 -4.68 -28.65
N MET A 584 -1.68 -4.97 -29.96
CA MET A 584 -2.10 -6.24 -30.56
C MET A 584 -1.33 -7.44 -29.96
N THR A 585 -0.02 -7.29 -29.75
CA THR A 585 0.80 -8.32 -29.09
C THR A 585 0.33 -8.58 -27.66
N ALA A 586 0.00 -7.52 -26.93
CA ALA A 586 -0.50 -7.61 -25.55
C ALA A 586 -1.85 -8.37 -25.49
N VAL A 587 -2.77 -8.14 -26.44
CA VAL A 587 -4.03 -8.93 -26.55
C VAL A 587 -3.73 -10.42 -26.64
N ASP A 588 -2.80 -10.81 -27.51
CA ASP A 588 -2.48 -12.22 -27.75
C ASP A 588 -1.75 -12.88 -26.57
N THR A 589 -0.82 -12.17 -25.94
CA THR A 589 -0.01 -12.70 -24.84
C THR A 589 -0.76 -12.78 -23.52
N MET A 590 -1.56 -11.74 -23.21
CA MET A 590 -2.31 -11.63 -21.95
C MET A 590 -3.69 -12.29 -22.03
N LYS A 591 -4.20 -12.52 -23.23
CA LYS A 591 -5.59 -12.94 -23.52
C LYS A 591 -6.64 -11.90 -23.08
N GLU A 592 -6.25 -10.63 -23.01
CA GLU A 592 -7.13 -9.50 -22.70
C GLU A 592 -7.86 -9.05 -23.97
N ARG A 593 -9.09 -9.57 -24.21
CA ARG A 593 -9.75 -9.52 -25.52
C ARG A 593 -10.92 -8.54 -25.62
N TRP A 594 -11.45 -8.02 -24.53
CA TRP A 594 -12.62 -7.11 -24.56
C TRP A 594 -12.41 -5.81 -25.35
N TRP A 595 -11.15 -5.42 -25.61
CA TRP A 595 -10.77 -4.27 -26.46
C TRP A 595 -10.33 -4.67 -27.87
N GLU A 596 -10.18 -5.94 -28.15
CA GLU A 596 -9.51 -6.45 -29.36
C GLU A 596 -10.11 -5.84 -30.63
N ALA A 597 -11.45 -5.76 -30.75
CA ALA A 597 -12.12 -5.19 -31.91
C ALA A 597 -11.76 -3.70 -32.11
N ASP A 598 -11.78 -2.89 -31.03
CA ASP A 598 -11.48 -1.45 -31.12
C ASP A 598 -9.98 -1.18 -31.40
N ILE A 599 -9.09 -2.03 -30.91
CA ILE A 599 -7.65 -1.98 -31.20
C ILE A 599 -7.41 -2.17 -32.70
N TYR A 600 -8.06 -3.17 -33.35
CA TYR A 600 -7.96 -3.32 -34.80
C TYR A 600 -8.58 -2.14 -35.53
N ARG A 601 -9.73 -1.62 -35.09
CA ARG A 601 -10.33 -0.42 -35.67
C ARG A 601 -9.39 0.78 -35.60
N MET A 602 -8.78 1.06 -34.45
CA MET A 602 -7.78 2.13 -34.30
C MET A 602 -6.56 1.92 -35.20
N GLY A 603 -6.11 0.68 -35.36
CA GLY A 603 -5.04 0.32 -36.31
C GLY A 603 -5.37 0.70 -37.73
N GLY A 604 -6.62 0.48 -38.16
CA GLY A 604 -7.12 0.90 -39.48
C GLY A 604 -7.17 2.42 -39.63
N GLU A 605 -7.65 3.14 -38.62
CA GLU A 605 -7.66 4.62 -38.63
C GLU A 605 -6.24 5.20 -38.71
N ILE A 606 -5.28 4.65 -37.95
CA ILE A 606 -3.87 5.07 -37.98
C ILE A 606 -3.28 4.83 -39.37
N ALA A 607 -3.60 3.72 -40.03
CA ALA A 607 -3.13 3.42 -41.39
C ALA A 607 -3.62 4.46 -42.42
N LEU A 608 -4.82 5.03 -42.23
CA LEU A 608 -5.36 6.09 -43.09
C LEU A 608 -4.79 7.48 -42.80
N MET A 609 -4.30 7.71 -41.60
CA MET A 609 -3.74 8.99 -41.14
C MET A 609 -2.27 9.16 -41.55
N SER A 610 -1.57 8.11 -41.97
CA SER A 610 -0.16 8.16 -42.33
C SER A 610 0.10 9.08 -43.52
N SER A 611 1.36 9.51 -43.70
CA SER A 611 1.78 10.35 -44.84
C SER A 611 1.52 9.68 -46.19
N GLU A 612 1.47 8.36 -46.23
CA GLU A 612 1.07 7.54 -47.36
C GLU A 612 -0.12 6.64 -46.89
N PRO A 613 -1.38 7.13 -47.04
CA PRO A 613 -2.55 6.40 -46.56
C PRO A 613 -2.68 5.01 -47.22
N ASP A 614 -2.67 3.97 -46.42
CA ASP A 614 -2.82 2.56 -46.88
C ASP A 614 -4.26 2.10 -46.69
N ALA A 615 -5.09 2.36 -47.69
CA ALA A 615 -6.51 1.99 -47.66
C ALA A 615 -6.73 0.48 -47.63
N ALA A 616 -5.85 -0.30 -48.28
CA ALA A 616 -6.00 -1.78 -48.29
C ALA A 616 -5.70 -2.36 -46.88
N ARG A 617 -4.68 -1.86 -46.23
CA ARG A 617 -4.34 -2.23 -44.84
C ARG A 617 -5.43 -1.80 -43.88
N ALA A 618 -5.97 -0.59 -44.03
CA ALA A 618 -7.07 -0.10 -43.21
C ALA A 618 -8.33 -0.97 -43.33
N GLU A 619 -8.69 -1.33 -44.58
CA GLU A 619 -9.81 -2.21 -44.88
C GLU A 619 -9.65 -3.58 -44.20
N ALA A 620 -8.47 -4.20 -44.31
CA ALA A 620 -8.16 -5.46 -43.63
C ALA A 620 -8.27 -5.37 -42.10
N TYR A 621 -7.83 -4.25 -41.51
CA TYR A 621 -8.00 -4.03 -40.08
C TYR A 621 -9.46 -3.84 -39.67
N PHE A 622 -10.27 -3.12 -40.43
CA PHE A 622 -11.69 -2.94 -40.16
C PHE A 622 -12.47 -4.27 -40.33
N GLU A 623 -12.13 -5.06 -41.33
CA GLU A 623 -12.68 -6.42 -41.48
C GLU A 623 -12.40 -7.30 -40.28
N ARG A 624 -11.16 -7.26 -39.77
CA ARG A 624 -10.78 -7.98 -38.56
C ARG A 624 -11.54 -7.47 -37.35
N ALA A 625 -11.65 -6.13 -37.17
CA ALA A 625 -12.43 -5.52 -36.10
C ALA A 625 -13.90 -5.98 -36.10
N LEU A 626 -14.55 -5.99 -37.27
CA LEU A 626 -15.92 -6.49 -37.45
C LEU A 626 -16.04 -7.97 -37.10
N ALA A 627 -15.09 -8.80 -37.55
CA ALA A 627 -15.10 -10.23 -37.27
C ALA A 627 -15.00 -10.50 -35.76
N VAL A 628 -14.08 -9.85 -35.08
CA VAL A 628 -13.91 -9.98 -33.63
C VAL A 628 -15.15 -9.46 -32.87
N ALA A 629 -15.67 -8.28 -33.23
CA ALA A 629 -16.88 -7.74 -32.60
C ALA A 629 -18.08 -8.66 -32.72
N ARG A 630 -18.28 -9.26 -33.89
CA ARG A 630 -19.37 -10.26 -34.12
C ARG A 630 -19.17 -11.53 -33.35
N GLN A 631 -17.94 -12.06 -33.27
CA GLN A 631 -17.59 -13.22 -32.45
C GLN A 631 -17.90 -12.99 -30.99
N GLN A 632 -17.55 -11.83 -30.48
CA GLN A 632 -17.77 -11.41 -29.08
C GLN A 632 -19.19 -10.93 -28.79
N GLN A 633 -20.05 -10.84 -29.82
CA GLN A 633 -21.39 -10.22 -29.77
C GLN A 633 -21.35 -8.75 -29.30
N ALA A 634 -20.21 -8.07 -29.47
CA ALA A 634 -19.93 -6.72 -29.01
C ALA A 634 -20.51 -5.67 -29.99
N LYS A 635 -21.80 -5.40 -29.87
CA LYS A 635 -22.56 -4.53 -30.78
C LYS A 635 -22.05 -3.10 -30.84
N SER A 636 -21.60 -2.54 -29.74
CA SER A 636 -21.00 -1.21 -29.72
C SER A 636 -19.69 -1.16 -30.50
N TRP A 637 -18.85 -2.21 -30.39
CA TRP A 637 -17.64 -2.31 -31.22
C TRP A 637 -17.95 -2.59 -32.67
N GLU A 638 -18.97 -3.43 -32.98
CA GLU A 638 -19.42 -3.66 -34.32
C GLU A 638 -19.89 -2.38 -35.02
N LEU A 639 -20.63 -1.52 -34.29
CA LEU A 639 -21.09 -0.22 -34.79
C LEU A 639 -19.90 0.68 -35.13
N ARG A 640 -18.93 0.85 -34.23
CA ARG A 640 -17.75 1.69 -34.47
C ARG A 640 -16.92 1.19 -35.66
N ALA A 641 -16.70 -0.12 -35.75
CA ALA A 641 -15.97 -0.74 -36.87
C ALA A 641 -16.73 -0.56 -38.21
N ALA A 642 -18.04 -0.72 -38.19
CA ALA A 642 -18.88 -0.51 -39.36
C ALA A 642 -18.87 0.97 -39.80
N MET A 643 -18.86 1.92 -38.88
CA MET A 643 -18.74 3.35 -39.16
C MET A 643 -17.40 3.68 -39.82
N SER A 644 -16.27 3.15 -39.28
CA SER A 644 -14.94 3.39 -39.85
C SER A 644 -14.82 2.79 -41.27
N MET A 645 -15.33 1.57 -41.51
CA MET A 645 -15.37 0.96 -42.81
C MET A 645 -16.27 1.74 -43.78
N ALA A 646 -17.46 2.16 -43.36
CA ALA A 646 -18.38 2.92 -44.17
C ALA A 646 -17.82 4.28 -44.59
N ARG A 647 -17.08 4.97 -43.70
CA ARG A 647 -16.33 6.19 -44.04
C ARG A 647 -15.27 5.92 -45.11
N LEU A 648 -14.46 4.86 -44.97
CA LEU A 648 -13.48 4.45 -45.97
C LEU A 648 -14.12 4.17 -47.33
N TRP A 649 -15.19 3.38 -47.37
CA TRP A 649 -15.86 3.05 -48.64
C TRP A 649 -16.56 4.25 -49.26
N ARG A 650 -17.15 5.18 -48.47
CA ARG A 650 -17.68 6.45 -48.98
C ARG A 650 -16.60 7.23 -49.68
N ASP A 651 -15.44 7.36 -49.06
CA ASP A 651 -14.30 8.17 -49.58
C ASP A 651 -13.67 7.51 -50.83
N GLN A 652 -13.86 6.19 -51.02
CA GLN A 652 -13.53 5.43 -52.23
C GLN A 652 -14.63 5.49 -53.31
N GLY A 653 -15.73 6.24 -53.10
CA GLY A 653 -16.83 6.31 -54.06
C GLY A 653 -17.77 5.07 -54.02
N LYS A 654 -17.82 4.32 -52.93
CA LYS A 654 -18.64 3.14 -52.69
C LYS A 654 -19.68 3.39 -51.58
N PRO A 655 -20.47 4.50 -51.59
CA PRO A 655 -21.38 4.82 -50.49
C PRO A 655 -22.45 3.79 -50.25
N GLN A 656 -22.96 3.12 -51.32
CA GLN A 656 -23.95 2.10 -51.18
C GLN A 656 -23.49 0.89 -50.37
N GLN A 657 -22.25 0.44 -50.57
CA GLN A 657 -21.65 -0.64 -49.76
C GLN A 657 -21.53 -0.25 -48.30
N GLY A 658 -21.10 1.01 -48.04
CA GLY A 658 -21.05 1.56 -46.69
C GLY A 658 -22.42 1.56 -46.01
N ARG A 659 -23.46 1.95 -46.72
CA ARG A 659 -24.85 1.93 -46.23
C ARG A 659 -25.35 0.53 -45.94
N GLU A 660 -25.11 -0.44 -46.85
CA GLU A 660 -25.50 -1.84 -46.67
C GLU A 660 -24.83 -2.50 -45.48
N LEU A 661 -23.63 -2.10 -45.13
CA LEU A 661 -22.93 -2.54 -43.91
C LEU A 661 -23.49 -1.88 -42.66
N LEU A 662 -23.60 -0.53 -42.65
CA LEU A 662 -23.89 0.22 -41.44
C LEU A 662 -25.37 0.22 -41.04
N ALA A 663 -26.30 0.27 -41.99
CA ALA A 663 -27.72 0.39 -41.69
C ALA A 663 -28.30 -0.78 -40.87
N PRO A 664 -27.97 -2.06 -41.14
CA PRO A 664 -28.44 -3.17 -40.31
C PRO A 664 -27.85 -3.14 -38.89
N VAL A 665 -26.58 -2.71 -38.73
CA VAL A 665 -25.93 -2.62 -37.41
C VAL A 665 -26.56 -1.50 -36.60
N TYR A 666 -26.78 -0.31 -37.21
CA TYR A 666 -27.48 0.78 -36.55
C TYR A 666 -28.93 0.42 -36.17
N GLY A 667 -29.65 -0.25 -37.08
CA GLY A 667 -31.04 -0.65 -36.85
C GLY A 667 -31.23 -1.75 -35.80
N TRP A 668 -30.15 -2.35 -35.30
CA TRP A 668 -30.20 -3.30 -34.19
C TRP A 668 -30.43 -2.63 -32.85
N PHE A 669 -29.96 -1.37 -32.66
CA PHE A 669 -30.07 -0.64 -31.39
C PHE A 669 -31.52 -0.22 -31.12
N THR A 670 -31.93 -0.33 -29.85
CA THR A 670 -33.30 -0.01 -29.38
C THR A 670 -33.30 1.18 -28.41
N ASP A 671 -32.13 1.57 -27.86
CA ASP A 671 -32.00 2.64 -26.91
C ASP A 671 -30.69 3.44 -27.12
N GLY A 672 -30.47 4.52 -26.36
CA GLY A 672 -29.24 5.29 -26.36
C GLY A 672 -28.98 6.13 -27.61
N PHE A 673 -30.02 6.47 -28.38
CA PHE A 673 -29.90 7.25 -29.63
C PHE A 673 -29.35 8.68 -29.44
N ASP A 674 -29.27 9.16 -28.22
CA ASP A 674 -28.62 10.42 -27.83
C ASP A 674 -27.14 10.27 -27.50
N THR A 675 -26.60 9.05 -27.46
CA THR A 675 -25.18 8.79 -27.27
C THR A 675 -24.37 9.18 -28.51
N LEU A 676 -23.06 9.44 -28.30
CA LEU A 676 -22.18 9.95 -29.36
C LEU A 676 -22.17 9.02 -30.58
N ASP A 677 -21.94 7.71 -30.38
CA ASP A 677 -21.79 6.73 -31.43
C ASP A 677 -23.05 6.62 -32.31
N LEU A 678 -24.24 6.56 -31.69
CA LEU A 678 -25.48 6.42 -32.42
C LEU A 678 -25.88 7.71 -33.16
N ARG A 679 -25.56 8.90 -32.60
CA ARG A 679 -25.73 10.16 -33.33
C ARG A 679 -24.80 10.25 -34.53
N GLU A 680 -23.53 9.86 -34.41
CA GLU A 680 -22.58 9.86 -35.51
C GLU A 680 -22.94 8.83 -36.58
N ALA A 681 -23.38 7.62 -36.19
CA ALA A 681 -23.82 6.61 -37.11
C ALA A 681 -25.04 7.08 -37.95
N LYS A 682 -26.01 7.73 -37.32
CA LYS A 682 -27.16 8.35 -38.01
C LYS A 682 -26.72 9.40 -39.01
N ALA A 683 -25.88 10.33 -38.56
CA ALA A 683 -25.36 11.38 -39.47
C ALA A 683 -24.55 10.81 -40.63
N LEU A 684 -23.76 9.74 -40.40
CA LEU A 684 -23.04 9.07 -41.47
C LEU A 684 -23.99 8.39 -42.47
N LEU A 685 -25.05 7.70 -42.02
CA LEU A 685 -26.06 7.11 -42.87
C LEU A 685 -26.77 8.13 -43.78
N GLU A 686 -26.98 9.35 -43.32
CA GLU A 686 -27.54 10.46 -44.09
C GLU A 686 -26.59 10.90 -45.24
N THR A 687 -25.27 10.79 -45.05
CA THR A 687 -24.28 11.10 -46.09
C THR A 687 -24.05 9.98 -47.08
N LEU A 688 -24.48 8.75 -46.78
CA LEU A 688 -24.40 7.56 -47.63
C LEU A 688 -25.67 7.36 -48.49
N SER A 689 -26.59 8.33 -48.45
CA SER A 689 -27.88 8.27 -49.14
C SER A 689 -27.76 8.70 -50.60
#